data_1de3d7b61612ad6e955ba817c85377fd
#
_entry.id   1de3d7b61612ad6e955ba817c85377fd
#
_cell.length_a   1.000
_cell.length_b   1.000
_cell.length_c   1.000
_cell.angle_alpha   90.00
_cell.angle_beta   90.00
_cell.angle_gamma   90.00
#
_symmetry.space_group_name_H-M   'P 1'
#
loop_
_entity.id
_entity.type
_entity.pdbx_description
1 polymer ?
#
loop_
_entity_poly.entity_id
_entity_poly.type
_entity_poly.pdbx_seq_one_letter_code
_entity_poly.pdbx_strand_id
1 'polypeptide(L)'
;MTAAKQKLIIVESPAKARTISKFLGKGYKVEASQGHVCDLPKSQIGVDVDNDFALKYITIRGRGEILNRIRKEARTASQIYLATDPDREGEAISWHLSHVLNMDPTQPCRIEFHEVTKKAIQNALKSARPVDMGRVDAQQARRVLDRLVGYKISPLLWAKIKKGLSAGRVQSVATRMVVMREEEIEAFIPEEYWEISAKLLAHQTHGRKLHFTARLATLDGQKAVIANAEEAQKAVERIQKAHFAVNSIKMSEKRKMPAAPFTTSSLQQEASRKLGFTTAKTMQVVQQLYEGIDLEGEGTQGIVSYIRTDSVRISDEALNALREYIPERFGSDYLPEKPNEYKGRKNAQDAHEAIRPTDVHRTPDSIKPSLTKEQYNLYKLIYNRFLASQMMPALYETMTMEISGDGVGMRFYGEHKKFAGFTSVYEESTDDDVASSETTLPQLSEGDAVAVADVASEQHFTQPPSRYTEASLVRMMEEKGIGRPSTYAPTITTIIARGYVSREKKRLYPTELGRMVTSMMETYFEDIVDVEFTAELEDKLDKVEEGEMDWKQILRDFYPPFEQTLKLAEQQIEKVEVKDEPSDVPCDKCGAMMVYKMGRFGKFLACPNFPECRNTKPILTYIDAPCPKCGARLMEKTSRKNRKFYGCERYPECDFVSWEKPVTEKCPVCGSYMVEKRGRKGEVWHLCANETCHHRIEVQASEEEADE
;
A
#
# COMPACT_ATOMS: atom_id res chain seq x y z
N MET A 1 -5.71 -40.51 -40.52
CA MET A 1 -6.47 -39.86 -39.44
C MET A 1 -5.99 -38.44 -39.37
N THR A 2 -6.77 -37.45 -39.84
CA THR A 2 -6.49 -36.03 -39.66
C THR A 2 -6.54 -35.73 -38.16
N ALA A 3 -5.43 -35.27 -37.58
CA ALA A 3 -5.39 -34.84 -36.17
C ALA A 3 -6.52 -33.86 -35.94
N ALA A 4 -7.35 -34.11 -34.92
CA ALA A 4 -8.43 -33.19 -34.56
C ALA A 4 -7.83 -31.81 -34.28
N LYS A 5 -8.34 -30.77 -34.97
CA LYS A 5 -7.88 -29.39 -34.76
C LYS A 5 -8.10 -28.98 -33.31
N GLN A 6 -7.04 -28.53 -32.63
CA GLN A 6 -7.11 -28.04 -31.27
C GLN A 6 -7.84 -26.68 -31.20
N LYS A 7 -8.43 -26.36 -30.05
CA LYS A 7 -8.90 -25.01 -29.75
C LYS A 7 -7.75 -24.20 -29.15
N LEU A 8 -7.61 -22.94 -29.55
CA LEU A 8 -6.60 -22.02 -29.02
C LEU A 8 -7.19 -21.11 -27.92
N ILE A 9 -6.51 -21.04 -26.81
CA ILE A 9 -6.81 -20.09 -25.73
C ILE A 9 -5.65 -19.14 -25.61
N ILE A 10 -5.92 -17.83 -25.63
CA ILE A 10 -4.89 -16.80 -25.50
C ILE A 10 -5.12 -16.05 -24.18
N VAL A 11 -4.10 -16.06 -23.32
CA VAL A 11 -4.06 -15.35 -22.02
C VAL A 11 -3.00 -14.26 -22.04
N GLU A 12 -3.01 -13.37 -21.05
CA GLU A 12 -2.01 -12.29 -21.00
C GLU A 12 -0.67 -12.70 -20.42
N SER A 13 -0.60 -13.75 -19.57
CA SER A 13 0.65 -14.09 -18.88
C SER A 13 1.12 -15.53 -19.13
N PRO A 14 2.46 -15.77 -19.21
CA PRO A 14 3.01 -17.12 -19.33
C PRO A 14 2.72 -18.02 -18.13
N ALA A 15 2.55 -17.44 -16.94
CA ALA A 15 2.20 -18.19 -15.72
C ALA A 15 0.79 -18.76 -15.84
N LYS A 16 -0.21 -17.93 -16.19
CA LYS A 16 -1.58 -18.39 -16.48
C LYS A 16 -1.61 -19.44 -17.59
N ALA A 17 -0.84 -19.23 -18.68
CA ALA A 17 -0.80 -20.21 -19.78
C ALA A 17 -0.35 -21.59 -19.27
N ARG A 18 0.68 -21.66 -18.44
CA ARG A 18 1.14 -22.92 -17.83
C ARG A 18 0.09 -23.56 -16.94
N THR A 19 -0.55 -22.77 -16.09
CA THR A 19 -1.58 -23.24 -15.16
C THR A 19 -2.79 -23.79 -15.93
N ILE A 20 -3.35 -23.02 -16.84
CA ILE A 20 -4.54 -23.40 -17.63
C ILE A 20 -4.27 -24.59 -18.54
N SER A 21 -3.08 -24.68 -19.13
CA SER A 21 -2.71 -25.85 -19.97
C SER A 21 -2.79 -27.17 -19.21
N LYS A 22 -2.48 -27.17 -17.90
CA LYS A 22 -2.58 -28.38 -17.05
C LYS A 22 -4.04 -28.80 -16.79
N PHE A 23 -4.99 -27.86 -16.87
CA PHE A 23 -6.41 -28.14 -16.62
C PHE A 23 -7.16 -28.71 -17.82
N LEU A 24 -6.74 -28.39 -19.05
CA LEU A 24 -7.56 -28.54 -20.24
C LEU A 24 -7.22 -29.75 -21.15
N GLY A 25 -6.15 -30.45 -20.94
CA GLY A 25 -5.81 -31.62 -21.70
C GLY A 25 -5.51 -31.37 -23.20
N LYS A 26 -5.40 -32.46 -24.00
CA LYS A 26 -4.87 -32.45 -25.36
C LYS A 26 -5.71 -31.73 -26.43
N GLY A 27 -6.98 -31.42 -26.13
CA GLY A 27 -7.90 -30.75 -27.07
C GLY A 27 -7.67 -29.25 -27.19
N TYR A 28 -6.84 -28.67 -26.31
CA TYR A 28 -6.60 -27.24 -26.21
C TYR A 28 -5.10 -26.92 -26.33
N LYS A 29 -4.82 -25.81 -26.99
CA LYS A 29 -3.52 -25.12 -26.95
C LYS A 29 -3.66 -23.82 -26.21
N VAL A 30 -2.78 -23.53 -25.25
CA VAL A 30 -2.80 -22.27 -24.52
C VAL A 30 -1.53 -21.49 -24.83
N GLU A 31 -1.70 -20.24 -25.24
CA GLU A 31 -0.62 -19.31 -25.58
C GLU A 31 -0.73 -18.01 -24.76
N ALA A 32 0.40 -17.34 -24.53
CA ALA A 32 0.44 -16.08 -23.81
C ALA A 32 0.83 -14.91 -24.72
N SER A 33 0.06 -13.81 -24.68
CA SER A 33 0.38 -12.54 -25.35
C SER A 33 1.49 -11.75 -24.65
N GLN A 34 1.76 -12.06 -23.38
CA GLN A 34 2.67 -11.34 -22.49
C GLN A 34 2.27 -9.85 -22.31
N GLY A 35 0.99 -9.60 -22.10
CA GLY A 35 0.37 -8.29 -21.98
C GLY A 35 -0.08 -7.73 -23.33
N HIS A 36 -0.15 -6.39 -23.44
CA HIS A 36 -0.53 -5.73 -24.68
C HIS A 36 0.39 -6.08 -25.86
N VAL A 37 -0.21 -6.33 -27.00
CA VAL A 37 0.48 -6.61 -28.27
C VAL A 37 0.55 -5.39 -29.17
N CYS A 38 -0.43 -4.48 -29.03
CA CYS A 38 -0.51 -3.20 -29.72
C CYS A 38 -0.60 -2.06 -28.70
N ASP A 39 -0.09 -0.88 -29.06
CA ASP A 39 -0.20 0.36 -28.32
C ASP A 39 -0.02 1.55 -29.28
N LEU A 40 -0.32 2.75 -28.78
CA LEU A 40 0.03 3.99 -29.47
C LEU A 40 1.56 4.15 -29.59
N PRO A 41 2.10 4.77 -30.66
CA PRO A 41 3.54 4.94 -30.86
C PRO A 41 4.21 5.63 -29.67
N LYS A 42 5.41 5.18 -29.28
CA LYS A 42 6.16 5.80 -28.17
C LYS A 42 6.81 7.15 -28.52
N SER A 43 7.10 7.39 -29.78
CA SER A 43 7.78 8.60 -30.27
C SER A 43 6.83 9.68 -30.79
N GLN A 44 5.53 9.38 -30.88
CA GLN A 44 4.50 10.25 -31.40
C GLN A 44 3.27 10.17 -30.51
N ILE A 45 2.41 11.19 -30.58
CA ILE A 45 1.19 11.20 -29.78
C ILE A 45 0.24 10.05 -30.16
N GLY A 46 0.16 9.74 -31.46
CA GLY A 46 -0.63 8.63 -31.99
C GLY A 46 -2.14 8.82 -31.89
N VAL A 47 -2.57 10.03 -31.60
CA VAL A 47 -3.96 10.48 -31.53
C VAL A 47 -4.11 11.64 -32.50
N ASP A 48 -5.03 11.54 -33.44
CA ASP A 48 -5.35 12.59 -34.41
C ASP A 48 -6.54 13.39 -33.89
N VAL A 49 -6.23 14.54 -33.25
CA VAL A 49 -7.23 15.36 -32.59
C VAL A 49 -8.14 16.10 -33.58
N ASP A 50 -7.62 16.37 -34.78
CA ASP A 50 -8.37 17.07 -35.86
C ASP A 50 -9.32 16.10 -36.60
N ASN A 51 -9.08 14.79 -36.46
CA ASN A 51 -9.91 13.74 -37.06
C ASN A 51 -10.63 12.93 -35.95
N ASP A 52 -11.39 13.64 -35.11
CA ASP A 52 -12.22 13.07 -34.05
C ASP A 52 -11.50 12.02 -33.19
N PHE A 53 -10.27 12.34 -32.78
CA PHE A 53 -9.41 11.52 -31.93
C PHE A 53 -9.12 10.12 -32.50
N ALA A 54 -8.99 10.02 -33.83
CA ALA A 54 -8.63 8.74 -34.46
C ALA A 54 -7.30 8.20 -33.94
N LEU A 55 -7.27 6.91 -33.62
CA LEU A 55 -6.14 6.26 -32.94
C LEU A 55 -5.26 5.48 -33.92
N LYS A 56 -3.97 5.71 -33.83
CA LYS A 56 -2.97 4.96 -34.61
C LYS A 56 -2.30 3.90 -33.75
N TYR A 57 -2.85 2.69 -33.73
CA TYR A 57 -2.22 1.57 -33.05
C TYR A 57 -1.10 0.96 -33.88
N ILE A 58 -0.02 0.59 -33.21
CA ILE A 58 1.11 -0.16 -33.81
C ILE A 58 1.46 -1.37 -32.95
N THR A 59 2.06 -2.37 -33.55
CA THR A 59 2.63 -3.49 -32.80
C THR A 59 3.76 -3.00 -31.89
N ILE A 60 3.72 -3.35 -30.64
CA ILE A 60 4.75 -2.99 -29.67
C ILE A 60 6.09 -3.63 -30.07
N ARG A 61 7.17 -2.82 -30.07
CA ARG A 61 8.52 -3.30 -30.39
C ARG A 61 8.90 -4.47 -29.47
N GLY A 62 9.38 -5.57 -30.06
CA GLY A 62 9.74 -6.81 -29.36
C GLY A 62 8.57 -7.81 -29.21
N ARG A 63 7.35 -7.46 -29.63
CA ARG A 63 6.19 -8.37 -29.61
C ARG A 63 5.98 -9.17 -30.92
N GLY A 64 6.74 -8.86 -31.95
CA GLY A 64 6.59 -9.50 -33.28
C GLY A 64 6.70 -11.02 -33.27
N GLU A 65 7.68 -11.58 -32.54
CA GLU A 65 7.86 -13.04 -32.42
C GLU A 65 6.66 -13.70 -31.72
N ILE A 66 6.17 -13.08 -30.66
CA ILE A 66 5.01 -13.57 -29.89
C ILE A 66 3.77 -13.58 -30.79
N LEU A 67 3.53 -12.48 -31.52
CA LEU A 67 2.42 -12.39 -32.46
C LEU A 67 2.53 -13.40 -33.61
N ASN A 68 3.72 -13.62 -34.15
CA ASN A 68 3.94 -14.61 -35.22
C ASN A 68 3.64 -16.03 -34.71
N ARG A 69 4.04 -16.37 -33.50
CA ARG A 69 3.71 -17.65 -32.86
C ARG A 69 2.20 -17.79 -32.67
N ILE A 70 1.53 -16.78 -32.08
CA ILE A 70 0.08 -16.80 -31.88
C ILE A 70 -0.65 -16.91 -33.23
N ARG A 71 -0.25 -16.15 -34.26
CA ARG A 71 -0.84 -16.24 -35.61
C ARG A 71 -0.68 -17.63 -36.26
N LYS A 72 0.46 -18.28 -36.03
CA LYS A 72 0.70 -19.66 -36.54
C LYS A 72 -0.27 -20.65 -35.91
N GLU A 73 -0.44 -20.60 -34.58
CA GLU A 73 -1.36 -21.46 -33.86
C GLU A 73 -2.83 -21.14 -34.23
N ALA A 74 -3.18 -19.85 -34.35
CA ALA A 74 -4.53 -19.42 -34.74
C ALA A 74 -4.99 -19.95 -36.10
N ARG A 75 -4.08 -20.03 -37.09
CA ARG A 75 -4.39 -20.58 -38.43
C ARG A 75 -4.80 -22.05 -38.41
N THR A 76 -4.33 -22.81 -37.46
CA THR A 76 -4.60 -24.26 -37.33
C THR A 76 -5.70 -24.57 -36.32
N ALA A 77 -6.08 -23.62 -35.51
CA ALA A 77 -7.10 -23.78 -34.46
C ALA A 77 -8.51 -23.97 -35.07
N SER A 78 -9.32 -24.80 -34.41
CA SER A 78 -10.73 -24.95 -34.78
C SER A 78 -11.60 -23.82 -34.18
N GLN A 79 -11.16 -23.22 -33.08
CA GLN A 79 -11.80 -22.12 -32.41
C GLN A 79 -10.75 -21.37 -31.57
N ILE A 80 -10.92 -20.05 -31.41
CA ILE A 80 -10.01 -19.20 -30.65
C ILE A 80 -10.81 -18.58 -29.52
N TYR A 81 -10.26 -18.64 -28.30
CA TYR A 81 -10.79 -17.98 -27.11
C TYR A 81 -9.77 -16.98 -26.58
N LEU A 82 -10.26 -15.79 -26.22
CA LEU A 82 -9.50 -14.70 -25.59
C LEU A 82 -9.81 -14.72 -24.11
N ALA A 83 -8.83 -15.08 -23.29
CA ALA A 83 -8.97 -15.42 -21.88
C ALA A 83 -8.09 -14.52 -20.99
N THR A 84 -8.06 -13.22 -21.29
CA THR A 84 -7.36 -12.19 -20.54
C THR A 84 -8.12 -11.84 -19.25
N ASP A 85 -7.52 -11.04 -18.35
CA ASP A 85 -8.12 -10.64 -17.09
C ASP A 85 -9.53 -10.03 -17.27
N PRO A 86 -10.41 -10.13 -16.26
CA PRO A 86 -11.79 -9.64 -16.33
C PRO A 86 -11.89 -8.13 -16.05
N ASP A 87 -10.90 -7.34 -16.45
CA ASP A 87 -10.89 -5.88 -16.33
C ASP A 87 -10.82 -5.19 -17.70
N ARG A 88 -10.95 -3.84 -17.73
CA ARG A 88 -10.88 -3.06 -18.98
C ARG A 88 -9.55 -3.19 -19.70
N GLU A 89 -8.44 -3.43 -19.00
CA GLU A 89 -7.14 -3.69 -19.63
C GLU A 89 -7.11 -5.04 -20.34
N GLY A 90 -7.65 -6.08 -19.68
CA GLY A 90 -7.76 -7.41 -20.31
C GLY A 90 -8.72 -7.40 -21.50
N GLU A 91 -9.80 -6.63 -21.44
CA GLU A 91 -10.74 -6.47 -22.55
C GLU A 91 -10.08 -5.79 -23.76
N ALA A 92 -9.30 -4.72 -23.51
CA ALA A 92 -8.53 -4.05 -24.57
C ALA A 92 -7.45 -4.96 -25.18
N ILE A 93 -6.78 -5.80 -24.38
CA ILE A 93 -5.84 -6.81 -24.91
C ILE A 93 -6.57 -7.80 -25.80
N SER A 94 -7.75 -8.27 -25.40
CA SER A 94 -8.59 -9.16 -26.20
C SER A 94 -9.03 -8.52 -27.51
N TRP A 95 -9.46 -7.25 -27.47
CA TRP A 95 -9.83 -6.49 -28.65
C TRP A 95 -8.66 -6.31 -29.62
N HIS A 96 -7.47 -5.95 -29.14
CA HIS A 96 -6.27 -5.87 -29.96
C HIS A 96 -5.89 -7.21 -30.61
N LEU A 97 -6.02 -8.31 -29.85
CA LEU A 97 -5.77 -9.65 -30.37
C LEU A 97 -6.77 -10.03 -31.47
N SER A 98 -8.08 -9.72 -31.29
CA SER A 98 -9.09 -10.00 -32.32
C SER A 98 -8.76 -9.30 -33.64
N HIS A 99 -8.36 -8.00 -33.59
CA HIS A 99 -7.93 -7.25 -34.77
C HIS A 99 -6.69 -7.84 -35.45
N VAL A 100 -5.65 -8.16 -34.66
CA VAL A 100 -4.39 -8.70 -35.19
C VAL A 100 -4.58 -10.09 -35.78
N LEU A 101 -5.56 -10.86 -35.32
CA LEU A 101 -5.89 -12.21 -35.78
C LEU A 101 -7.00 -12.22 -36.85
N ASN A 102 -7.52 -11.06 -37.25
CA ASN A 102 -8.67 -10.90 -38.14
C ASN A 102 -9.90 -11.71 -37.68
N MET A 103 -10.16 -11.69 -36.39
CA MET A 103 -11.35 -12.27 -35.77
C MET A 103 -12.47 -11.23 -35.71
N ASP A 104 -13.72 -11.70 -35.84
CA ASP A 104 -14.88 -10.86 -35.59
C ASP A 104 -15.12 -10.74 -34.04
N PRO A 105 -14.94 -9.56 -33.44
CA PRO A 105 -15.09 -9.37 -32.00
C PRO A 105 -16.55 -9.52 -31.52
N THR A 106 -17.53 -9.50 -32.43
CA THR A 106 -18.96 -9.70 -32.12
C THR A 106 -19.33 -11.17 -31.92
N GLN A 107 -18.44 -12.09 -32.31
CA GLN A 107 -18.64 -13.53 -32.08
C GLN A 107 -18.21 -13.93 -30.67
N PRO A 108 -18.80 -15.00 -30.09
CA PRO A 108 -18.45 -15.51 -28.77
C PRO A 108 -17.02 -16.06 -28.73
N CYS A 109 -16.07 -15.18 -28.47
CA CYS A 109 -14.65 -15.53 -28.38
C CYS A 109 -14.01 -15.14 -27.03
N ARG A 110 -14.65 -14.30 -26.24
CA ARG A 110 -14.17 -13.83 -24.95
C ARG A 110 -14.66 -14.75 -23.83
N ILE A 111 -13.74 -15.25 -22.99
CA ILE A 111 -14.06 -16.00 -21.77
C ILE A 111 -13.51 -15.27 -20.56
N GLU A 112 -14.30 -15.20 -19.52
CA GLU A 112 -13.95 -14.53 -18.25
C GLU A 112 -14.01 -15.51 -17.09
N PHE A 113 -13.07 -15.35 -16.17
CA PHE A 113 -13.02 -16.09 -14.92
C PHE A 113 -12.38 -15.22 -13.84
N HIS A 114 -12.93 -15.28 -12.64
CA HIS A 114 -12.48 -14.50 -11.49
C HIS A 114 -11.46 -15.28 -10.62
N GLU A 115 -11.17 -16.53 -10.97
CA GLU A 115 -10.18 -17.38 -10.32
C GLU A 115 -9.56 -18.38 -11.32
N VAL A 116 -8.27 -18.69 -11.14
CA VAL A 116 -7.55 -19.62 -12.04
C VAL A 116 -7.64 -21.02 -11.45
N THR A 117 -8.84 -21.58 -11.46
CA THR A 117 -9.14 -22.95 -11.05
C THR A 117 -9.71 -23.78 -12.23
N LYS A 118 -9.58 -25.10 -12.14
CA LYS A 118 -10.09 -26.00 -13.19
C LYS A 118 -11.59 -25.80 -13.44
N LYS A 119 -12.37 -25.68 -12.35
CA LYS A 119 -13.83 -25.52 -12.40
C LYS A 119 -14.22 -24.18 -13.05
N ALA A 120 -13.60 -23.08 -12.64
CA ALA A 120 -13.87 -21.76 -13.20
C ALA A 120 -13.55 -21.68 -14.70
N ILE A 121 -12.41 -22.22 -15.12
CA ILE A 121 -12.02 -22.25 -16.55
C ILE A 121 -12.98 -23.10 -17.38
N GLN A 122 -13.40 -24.27 -16.88
CA GLN A 122 -14.36 -25.12 -17.59
C GLN A 122 -15.76 -24.48 -17.70
N ASN A 123 -16.17 -23.72 -16.68
CA ASN A 123 -17.42 -22.98 -16.72
C ASN A 123 -17.33 -21.79 -17.69
N ALA A 124 -16.23 -21.03 -17.66
CA ALA A 124 -16.00 -19.91 -18.58
C ALA A 124 -16.02 -20.34 -20.06
N LEU A 125 -15.50 -21.51 -20.37
CA LEU A 125 -15.55 -22.09 -21.75
C LEU A 125 -16.97 -22.37 -22.24
N LYS A 126 -17.95 -22.56 -21.34
CA LYS A 126 -19.36 -22.79 -21.70
C LYS A 126 -20.14 -21.49 -21.90
N SER A 127 -19.64 -20.38 -21.36
CA SER A 127 -20.27 -19.06 -21.34
C SER A 127 -19.44 -18.00 -22.06
N ALA A 128 -18.85 -18.38 -23.18
CA ALA A 128 -18.11 -17.42 -24.02
C ALA A 128 -19.07 -16.33 -24.55
N ARG A 129 -18.59 -15.07 -24.52
CA ARG A 129 -19.32 -13.89 -24.99
C ARG A 129 -18.55 -13.13 -26.08
N PRO A 130 -19.17 -12.15 -26.75
CA PRO A 130 -18.46 -11.15 -27.54
C PRO A 130 -17.50 -10.32 -26.68
N VAL A 131 -16.58 -9.60 -27.35
CA VAL A 131 -15.76 -8.56 -26.72
C VAL A 131 -16.69 -7.41 -26.29
N ASP A 132 -16.52 -6.93 -25.07
CA ASP A 132 -17.28 -5.82 -24.50
C ASP A 132 -16.67 -4.49 -24.95
N MET A 133 -17.35 -3.84 -25.89
CA MET A 133 -16.85 -2.59 -26.46
C MET A 133 -16.93 -1.43 -25.47
N GLY A 134 -17.85 -1.43 -24.49
CA GLY A 134 -17.89 -0.41 -23.45
C GLY A 134 -16.61 -0.40 -22.61
N ARG A 135 -16.14 -1.58 -22.20
CA ARG A 135 -14.85 -1.73 -21.50
C ARG A 135 -13.65 -1.34 -22.38
N VAL A 136 -13.67 -1.70 -23.67
CA VAL A 136 -12.62 -1.30 -24.62
C VAL A 136 -12.58 0.22 -24.76
N ASP A 137 -13.71 0.86 -24.94
CA ASP A 137 -13.83 2.29 -25.14
C ASP A 137 -13.42 3.09 -23.87
N ALA A 138 -13.78 2.60 -22.69
CA ALA A 138 -13.32 3.16 -21.43
C ALA A 138 -11.78 3.11 -21.29
N GLN A 139 -11.17 1.98 -21.67
CA GLN A 139 -9.72 1.85 -21.68
C GLN A 139 -9.06 2.76 -22.73
N GLN A 140 -9.64 2.87 -23.95
CA GLN A 140 -9.16 3.76 -24.99
C GLN A 140 -9.24 5.23 -24.53
N ALA A 141 -10.38 5.68 -24.01
CA ALA A 141 -10.56 7.02 -23.46
C ALA A 141 -9.48 7.36 -22.42
N ARG A 142 -9.29 6.48 -21.45
CA ARG A 142 -8.25 6.63 -20.44
C ARG A 142 -6.86 6.72 -21.06
N ARG A 143 -6.55 5.81 -21.98
CA ARG A 143 -5.25 5.77 -22.67
C ARG A 143 -4.98 7.07 -23.44
N VAL A 144 -6.00 7.61 -24.10
CA VAL A 144 -5.91 8.89 -24.85
C VAL A 144 -5.72 10.07 -23.90
N LEU A 145 -6.52 10.18 -22.83
CA LEU A 145 -6.37 11.25 -21.82
C LEU A 145 -4.95 11.25 -21.23
N ASP A 146 -4.47 10.11 -20.78
CA ASP A 146 -3.13 9.98 -20.20
C ASP A 146 -2.03 10.29 -21.24
N ARG A 147 -2.27 9.97 -22.51
CA ARG A 147 -1.37 10.28 -23.62
C ARG A 147 -1.35 11.78 -23.91
N LEU A 148 -2.50 12.43 -24.02
CA LEU A 148 -2.62 13.88 -24.27
C LEU A 148 -1.93 14.67 -23.17
N VAL A 149 -2.26 14.42 -21.91
CA VAL A 149 -1.66 15.09 -20.75
C VAL A 149 -0.15 14.84 -20.70
N GLY A 150 0.26 13.56 -20.72
CA GLY A 150 1.66 13.20 -20.55
C GLY A 150 2.57 13.70 -21.67
N TYR A 151 2.14 13.60 -22.92
CA TYR A 151 2.97 13.99 -24.08
C TYR A 151 2.98 15.49 -24.36
N LYS A 152 1.99 16.23 -23.88
CA LYS A 152 1.96 17.68 -24.03
C LYS A 152 2.65 18.40 -22.88
N ILE A 153 2.42 18.00 -21.62
CA ILE A 153 3.02 18.65 -20.45
C ILE A 153 4.47 18.19 -20.21
N SER A 154 4.81 16.90 -20.39
CA SER A 154 6.16 16.44 -20.07
C SER A 154 7.28 17.15 -20.85
N PRO A 155 7.15 17.46 -22.16
CA PRO A 155 8.14 18.25 -22.89
C PRO A 155 8.29 19.68 -22.33
N LEU A 156 7.19 20.29 -21.86
CA LEU A 156 7.22 21.59 -21.21
C LEU A 156 8.03 21.54 -19.90
N LEU A 157 7.79 20.51 -19.07
CA LEU A 157 8.61 20.26 -17.87
C LEU A 157 10.10 20.08 -18.22
N TRP A 158 10.41 19.41 -19.33
CA TRP A 158 11.81 19.22 -19.75
C TRP A 158 12.48 20.52 -20.21
N ALA A 159 11.73 21.37 -20.87
CA ALA A 159 12.22 22.65 -21.35
C ALA A 159 12.40 23.66 -20.21
N LYS A 160 11.50 23.64 -19.25
CA LYS A 160 11.43 24.69 -18.21
C LYS A 160 12.06 24.31 -16.87
N ILE A 161 12.15 23.02 -16.54
CA ILE A 161 12.70 22.51 -15.26
C ILE A 161 13.89 21.57 -15.54
N LYS A 162 13.61 20.30 -15.94
CA LYS A 162 14.63 19.27 -16.12
C LYS A 162 14.16 18.13 -17.02
N LYS A 163 15.07 17.61 -17.87
CA LYS A 163 14.79 16.41 -18.68
C LYS A 163 14.48 15.19 -17.83
N GLY A 164 13.54 14.38 -18.30
CA GLY A 164 13.15 13.11 -17.67
C GLY A 164 11.98 13.21 -16.69
N LEU A 165 11.44 14.42 -16.45
CA LEU A 165 10.21 14.60 -15.69
C LEU A 165 9.00 14.14 -16.50
N SER A 166 7.90 13.83 -15.82
CA SER A 166 6.63 13.48 -16.46
C SER A 166 5.46 14.03 -15.66
N ALA A 167 4.46 14.52 -16.39
CA ALA A 167 3.15 14.81 -15.82
C ALA A 167 2.17 13.69 -16.21
N GLY A 168 1.17 13.48 -15.37
CA GLY A 168 0.06 12.58 -15.63
C GLY A 168 -1.04 12.87 -14.64
N ARG A 169 -2.31 12.74 -15.02
CA ARG A 169 -3.47 13.10 -14.20
C ARG A 169 -3.35 12.58 -12.77
N VAL A 170 -3.42 11.27 -12.60
CA VAL A 170 -3.40 10.61 -11.27
C VAL A 170 -2.09 10.85 -10.52
N GLN A 171 -0.93 10.80 -11.21
CA GLN A 171 0.37 11.00 -10.55
C GLN A 171 0.58 12.42 -10.05
N SER A 172 0.10 13.43 -10.78
CA SER A 172 0.26 14.83 -10.39
C SER A 172 -0.62 15.15 -9.17
N VAL A 173 -1.86 14.66 -9.15
CA VAL A 173 -2.75 14.79 -7.99
C VAL A 173 -2.17 14.06 -6.77
N ALA A 174 -1.67 12.83 -6.93
CA ALA A 174 -1.06 12.09 -5.82
C ALA A 174 0.19 12.81 -5.26
N THR A 175 1.00 13.45 -6.11
CA THR A 175 2.14 14.27 -5.67
C THR A 175 1.65 15.51 -4.91
N ARG A 176 0.66 16.22 -5.44
CA ARG A 176 0.03 17.38 -4.79
C ARG A 176 -0.49 17.04 -3.40
N MET A 177 -1.17 15.91 -3.24
CA MET A 177 -1.67 15.48 -1.93
C MET A 177 -0.54 15.33 -0.89
N VAL A 178 0.62 14.82 -1.31
CA VAL A 178 1.78 14.70 -0.41
C VAL A 178 2.38 16.08 -0.09
N VAL A 179 2.43 16.99 -1.07
CA VAL A 179 2.90 18.38 -0.88
C VAL A 179 1.98 19.12 0.09
N MET A 180 0.67 19.12 -0.17
CA MET A 180 -0.32 19.78 0.71
C MET A 180 -0.27 19.25 2.15
N ARG A 181 -0.08 17.94 2.34
CA ARG A 181 0.07 17.37 3.67
C ARG A 181 1.31 17.90 4.38
N GLU A 182 2.40 18.09 3.69
CA GLU A 182 3.60 18.67 4.27
C GLU A 182 3.41 20.15 4.62
N GLU A 183 2.71 20.91 3.78
CA GLU A 183 2.35 22.30 4.05
C GLU A 183 1.42 22.44 5.28
N GLU A 184 0.45 21.52 5.42
CA GLU A 184 -0.39 21.42 6.63
C GLU A 184 0.47 21.18 7.90
N ILE A 185 1.48 20.32 7.79
CA ILE A 185 2.38 20.00 8.90
C ILE A 185 3.28 21.20 9.23
N GLU A 186 3.84 21.87 8.23
CA GLU A 186 4.72 23.04 8.37
C GLU A 186 3.98 24.26 8.94
N ALA A 187 2.70 24.40 8.58
CA ALA A 187 1.85 25.49 9.07
C ALA A 187 1.24 25.20 10.46
N PHE A 188 1.36 23.97 10.95
CA PHE A 188 0.73 23.56 12.20
C PHE A 188 1.43 24.20 13.42
N ILE A 189 0.63 24.78 14.30
CA ILE A 189 1.11 25.37 15.56
C ILE A 189 0.64 24.44 16.68
N PRO A 190 1.57 23.78 17.40
CA PRO A 190 1.22 22.93 18.53
C PRO A 190 0.62 23.77 19.68
N GLU A 191 -0.51 23.29 20.20
CA GLU A 191 -1.17 23.86 21.39
C GLU A 191 -0.91 22.95 22.59
N GLU A 192 -0.48 23.55 23.69
CA GLU A 192 -0.24 22.87 24.97
C GLU A 192 -1.58 22.49 25.62
N TYR A 193 -1.66 21.26 26.12
CA TYR A 193 -2.74 20.83 26.99
C TYR A 193 -2.22 19.80 28.00
N TRP A 194 -2.95 19.62 29.09
CA TRP A 194 -2.58 18.69 30.14
C TRP A 194 -3.67 17.66 30.37
N GLU A 195 -3.28 16.41 30.48
CA GLU A 195 -4.14 15.32 30.93
C GLU A 195 -3.84 15.01 32.40
N ILE A 196 -4.89 14.96 33.19
CA ILE A 196 -4.77 14.63 34.62
C ILE A 196 -5.51 13.34 34.87
N SER A 197 -4.81 12.39 35.46
CA SER A 197 -5.36 11.10 35.87
C SER A 197 -5.11 10.85 37.36
N ALA A 198 -6.06 10.20 38.01
CA ALA A 198 -5.91 9.78 39.38
C ALA A 198 -5.99 8.25 39.47
N LYS A 199 -5.03 7.67 40.18
CA LYS A 199 -5.10 6.29 40.62
C LYS A 199 -5.97 6.24 41.88
N LEU A 200 -7.14 5.64 41.73
CA LEU A 200 -8.14 5.55 42.77
C LEU A 200 -8.09 4.20 43.45
N LEU A 201 -8.36 4.18 44.76
CA LEU A 201 -8.46 3.01 45.60
C LEU A 201 -9.90 2.84 46.07
N ALA A 202 -10.48 1.72 45.81
CA ALA A 202 -11.77 1.32 46.34
C ALA A 202 -11.69 0.04 47.18
N HIS A 203 -12.58 -0.09 48.11
CA HIS A 203 -12.78 -1.32 48.89
C HIS A 203 -13.95 -2.11 48.31
N GLN A 204 -13.68 -3.25 47.70
CA GLN A 204 -14.74 -4.14 47.20
C GLN A 204 -15.47 -4.85 48.36
N THR A 205 -16.65 -5.37 48.05
CA THR A 205 -17.59 -6.04 49.01
C THR A 205 -16.97 -7.18 49.82
N HIS A 206 -15.79 -7.70 49.45
CA HIS A 206 -15.05 -8.74 50.18
C HIS A 206 -13.71 -8.26 50.75
N GLY A 207 -13.55 -6.94 50.98
CA GLY A 207 -12.34 -6.37 51.62
C GLY A 207 -11.08 -6.33 50.73
N ARG A 208 -11.20 -6.70 49.43
CA ARG A 208 -10.09 -6.58 48.49
C ARG A 208 -9.91 -5.11 48.09
N LYS A 209 -8.68 -4.63 48.16
CA LYS A 209 -8.29 -3.32 47.63
C LYS A 209 -8.16 -3.42 46.12
N LEU A 210 -8.90 -2.56 45.40
CA LEU A 210 -8.83 -2.44 43.94
C LEU A 210 -8.28 -1.06 43.57
N HIS A 211 -7.27 -1.05 42.72
CA HIS A 211 -6.75 0.16 42.12
C HIS A 211 -7.24 0.25 40.68
N PHE A 212 -7.73 1.42 40.30
CA PHE A 212 -8.07 1.73 38.90
C PHE A 212 -7.76 3.20 38.62
N THR A 213 -7.57 3.55 37.34
CA THR A 213 -7.22 4.92 36.95
C THR A 213 -8.41 5.62 36.32
N ALA A 214 -8.78 6.78 36.86
CA ALA A 214 -9.80 7.66 36.30
C ALA A 214 -9.15 8.94 35.78
N ARG A 215 -9.71 9.53 34.73
CA ARG A 215 -9.25 10.80 34.15
C ARG A 215 -10.13 11.96 34.65
N LEU A 216 -9.53 13.13 34.81
CA LEU A 216 -10.28 14.35 35.11
C LEU A 216 -11.22 14.66 33.94
N ALA A 217 -12.50 14.82 34.24
CA ALA A 217 -13.55 15.09 33.27
C ALA A 217 -14.17 16.49 33.45
N THR A 218 -14.47 16.86 34.69
CA THR A 218 -15.11 18.17 34.99
C THR A 218 -14.52 18.82 36.19
N LEU A 219 -14.53 20.18 36.19
CA LEU A 219 -14.26 21.04 37.33
C LEU A 219 -15.46 21.99 37.50
N ASP A 220 -16.00 22.02 38.69
CA ASP A 220 -17.18 22.84 39.05
C ASP A 220 -18.36 22.65 38.07
N GLY A 221 -18.56 21.39 37.62
CA GLY A 221 -19.63 21.01 36.71
C GLY A 221 -19.38 21.30 35.21
N GLN A 222 -18.26 21.93 34.85
CA GLN A 222 -17.88 22.20 33.47
C GLN A 222 -16.78 21.25 32.98
N LYS A 223 -16.70 21.01 31.68
CA LYS A 223 -15.64 20.18 31.08
C LYS A 223 -14.27 20.76 31.44
N ALA A 224 -13.42 19.96 32.04
CA ALA A 224 -12.07 20.38 32.40
C ALA A 224 -11.23 20.59 31.12
N VAL A 225 -10.68 21.78 30.97
CA VAL A 225 -9.70 22.15 29.94
C VAL A 225 -8.51 22.72 30.69
N ILE A 226 -7.37 22.07 30.59
CA ILE A 226 -6.16 22.45 31.34
C ILE A 226 -5.11 22.84 30.31
N ALA A 227 -4.84 24.13 30.20
CA ALA A 227 -4.03 24.71 29.15
C ALA A 227 -2.56 24.93 29.51
N ASN A 228 -2.20 24.84 30.79
CA ASN A 228 -0.85 25.13 31.26
C ASN A 228 -0.54 24.43 32.60
N ALA A 229 0.75 24.43 32.98
CA ALA A 229 1.25 23.78 34.17
C ALA A 229 0.64 24.34 35.50
N GLU A 230 0.32 25.63 35.57
CA GLU A 230 -0.26 26.24 36.77
C GLU A 230 -1.68 25.72 37.01
N GLU A 231 -2.48 25.64 35.96
CA GLU A 231 -3.83 25.07 36.03
C GLU A 231 -3.78 23.58 36.37
N ALA A 232 -2.81 22.84 35.78
CA ALA A 232 -2.59 21.44 36.10
C ALA A 232 -2.27 21.21 37.55
N GLN A 233 -1.37 22.02 38.12
CA GLN A 233 -1.01 21.95 39.54
C GLN A 233 -2.21 22.23 40.44
N LYS A 234 -3.00 23.26 40.16
CA LYS A 234 -4.22 23.59 40.92
C LYS A 234 -5.24 22.45 40.86
N ALA A 235 -5.40 21.82 39.70
CA ALA A 235 -6.30 20.69 39.55
C ALA A 235 -5.81 19.44 40.33
N VAL A 236 -4.50 19.16 40.28
CA VAL A 236 -3.88 18.08 41.09
C VAL A 236 -4.12 18.28 42.58
N GLU A 237 -3.91 19.49 43.10
CA GLU A 237 -4.13 19.79 44.51
C GLU A 237 -5.61 19.65 44.92
N ARG A 238 -6.53 20.03 44.01
CA ARG A 238 -7.97 19.84 44.27
C ARG A 238 -8.32 18.36 44.30
N ILE A 239 -7.81 17.55 43.35
CA ILE A 239 -8.05 16.10 43.30
C ILE A 239 -7.51 15.42 44.56
N GLN A 240 -6.29 15.77 45.00
CA GLN A 240 -5.68 15.18 46.21
C GLN A 240 -6.45 15.43 47.48
N LYS A 241 -7.17 16.57 47.59
CA LYS A 241 -7.95 16.98 48.77
C LYS A 241 -9.41 16.53 48.71
N ALA A 242 -9.91 16.17 47.53
CA ALA A 242 -11.32 15.87 47.31
C ALA A 242 -11.71 14.50 47.89
N HIS A 243 -12.94 14.44 48.41
CA HIS A 243 -13.59 13.19 48.86
C HIS A 243 -14.49 12.67 47.77
N PHE A 244 -14.04 11.59 47.11
CA PHE A 244 -14.75 11.05 45.98
C PHE A 244 -15.72 9.95 46.34
N ALA A 245 -16.88 9.97 45.68
CA ALA A 245 -17.82 8.85 45.62
C ALA A 245 -18.21 8.54 44.21
N VAL A 246 -18.61 7.30 43.97
CA VAL A 246 -19.15 6.88 42.68
C VAL A 246 -20.53 7.50 42.50
N ASN A 247 -20.69 8.32 41.49
CA ASN A 247 -21.92 9.06 41.23
C ASN A 247 -22.89 8.25 40.33
N SER A 248 -22.34 7.66 39.30
CA SER A 248 -23.12 6.78 38.38
C SER A 248 -22.25 5.71 37.71
N ILE A 249 -22.86 4.57 37.45
CA ILE A 249 -22.23 3.48 36.74
C ILE A 249 -23.11 3.10 35.55
N LYS A 250 -22.57 3.25 34.33
CA LYS A 250 -23.25 2.86 33.10
C LYS A 250 -22.55 1.66 32.50
N MET A 251 -23.22 0.52 32.53
CA MET A 251 -22.82 -0.68 31.79
C MET A 251 -23.46 -0.68 30.41
N SER A 252 -22.71 -1.03 29.39
CA SER A 252 -23.23 -1.19 28.04
C SER A 252 -22.48 -2.28 27.28
N GLU A 253 -23.13 -2.81 26.26
CA GLU A 253 -22.53 -3.78 25.35
C GLU A 253 -22.09 -3.06 24.06
N LYS A 254 -20.82 -3.21 23.70
CA LYS A 254 -20.26 -2.70 22.47
C LYS A 254 -20.00 -3.87 21.51
N ARG A 255 -20.53 -3.78 20.30
CA ARG A 255 -20.31 -4.74 19.25
C ARG A 255 -19.27 -4.23 18.27
N LYS A 256 -18.16 -4.95 18.10
CA LYS A 256 -17.17 -4.69 17.06
C LYS A 256 -17.49 -5.60 15.88
N MET A 257 -17.95 -4.98 14.78
CA MET A 257 -18.28 -5.71 13.56
C MET A 257 -17.02 -6.14 12.81
N PRO A 258 -17.02 -7.31 12.14
CA PRO A 258 -15.94 -7.68 11.26
C PRO A 258 -15.91 -6.78 10.03
N ALA A 259 -14.71 -6.51 9.55
CA ALA A 259 -14.54 -5.72 8.33
C ALA A 259 -14.75 -6.57 7.07
N ALA A 260 -15.11 -5.91 5.94
CA ALA A 260 -15.35 -6.55 4.64
C ALA A 260 -14.13 -7.37 4.17
N PRO A 261 -14.32 -8.37 3.31
CA PRO A 261 -13.20 -9.02 2.63
C PRO A 261 -12.39 -7.99 1.83
N PHE A 262 -11.16 -8.34 1.46
CA PHE A 262 -10.26 -7.38 0.84
C PHE A 262 -10.69 -6.92 -0.55
N THR A 263 -10.60 -5.61 -0.75
CA THR A 263 -10.39 -4.97 -2.05
C THR A 263 -8.89 -4.83 -2.32
N THR A 264 -8.50 -4.41 -3.52
CA THR A 264 -7.10 -4.11 -3.84
C THR A 264 -6.50 -3.09 -2.88
N SER A 265 -7.24 -2.02 -2.61
CA SER A 265 -6.81 -0.93 -1.73
C SER A 265 -6.63 -1.41 -0.29
N SER A 266 -7.64 -2.05 0.29
CA SER A 266 -7.58 -2.52 1.67
C SER A 266 -6.53 -3.61 1.87
N LEU A 267 -6.27 -4.47 0.86
CA LEU A 267 -5.18 -5.43 0.89
C LEU A 267 -3.80 -4.74 0.91
N GLN A 268 -3.61 -3.71 0.09
CA GLN A 268 -2.36 -2.94 0.06
C GLN A 268 -2.11 -2.25 1.41
N GLN A 269 -3.15 -1.69 2.02
CA GLN A 269 -3.09 -1.05 3.33
C GLN A 269 -2.67 -2.03 4.43
N GLU A 270 -3.37 -3.14 4.56
CA GLU A 270 -3.10 -4.13 5.61
C GLU A 270 -1.77 -4.87 5.41
N ALA A 271 -1.39 -5.16 4.16
CA ALA A 271 -0.09 -5.75 3.87
C ALA A 271 1.07 -4.77 4.20
N SER A 272 0.87 -3.48 4.01
CA SER A 272 1.85 -2.46 4.43
C SER A 272 1.97 -2.40 5.95
N ARG A 273 0.87 -2.38 6.69
CA ARG A 273 0.86 -2.31 8.15
C ARG A 273 1.43 -3.57 8.79
N LYS A 274 0.85 -4.74 8.48
CA LYS A 274 1.17 -6.02 9.14
C LYS A 274 2.41 -6.71 8.62
N LEU A 275 2.71 -6.58 7.32
CA LEU A 275 3.81 -7.29 6.67
C LEU A 275 4.97 -6.37 6.28
N GLY A 276 4.79 -5.05 6.35
CA GLY A 276 5.77 -4.07 5.90
C GLY A 276 6.00 -4.10 4.38
N PHE A 277 5.03 -4.58 3.60
CA PHE A 277 5.13 -4.62 2.15
C PHE A 277 4.84 -3.25 1.55
N THR A 278 5.56 -2.92 0.47
CA THR A 278 5.16 -1.80 -0.39
C THR A 278 3.94 -2.19 -1.22
N THR A 279 3.21 -1.21 -1.74
CA THR A 279 2.07 -1.45 -2.64
C THR A 279 2.47 -2.29 -3.85
N ALA A 280 3.61 -1.98 -4.47
CA ALA A 280 4.16 -2.74 -5.58
C ALA A 280 4.50 -4.19 -5.20
N LYS A 281 5.10 -4.42 -4.01
CA LYS A 281 5.41 -5.76 -3.52
C LYS A 281 4.15 -6.56 -3.25
N THR A 282 3.14 -5.94 -2.65
CA THR A 282 1.84 -6.58 -2.39
C THR A 282 1.22 -7.06 -3.71
N MET A 283 1.16 -6.19 -4.72
CA MET A 283 0.61 -6.57 -6.02
C MET A 283 1.43 -7.65 -6.73
N GLN A 284 2.76 -7.60 -6.63
CA GLN A 284 3.63 -8.64 -7.20
C GLN A 284 3.37 -10.02 -6.57
N VAL A 285 3.25 -10.09 -5.26
CA VAL A 285 3.05 -11.37 -4.54
C VAL A 285 1.64 -11.89 -4.76
N VAL A 286 0.61 -11.04 -4.65
CA VAL A 286 -0.78 -11.48 -4.86
C VAL A 286 -1.04 -11.91 -6.31
N GLN A 287 -0.37 -11.31 -7.29
CA GLN A 287 -0.42 -11.75 -8.69
C GLN A 287 0.07 -13.20 -8.85
N GLN A 288 1.13 -13.57 -8.14
CA GLN A 288 1.63 -14.96 -8.15
C GLN A 288 0.60 -15.93 -7.54
N LEU A 289 -0.04 -15.54 -6.43
CA LEU A 289 -1.08 -16.36 -5.79
C LEU A 289 -2.31 -16.54 -6.71
N TYR A 290 -2.65 -15.52 -7.49
CA TYR A 290 -3.75 -15.56 -8.44
C TYR A 290 -3.42 -16.39 -9.68
N GLU A 291 -2.25 -16.21 -10.31
CA GLU A 291 -1.88 -16.86 -11.58
C GLU A 291 -1.58 -18.35 -11.43
N GLY A 292 -1.15 -18.77 -10.24
CA GLY A 292 -0.98 -20.18 -9.90
C GLY A 292 0.28 -20.49 -9.11
N ILE A 293 0.09 -21.26 -8.09
CA ILE A 293 1.12 -21.86 -7.23
C ILE A 293 1.11 -23.38 -7.47
N ASP A 294 2.29 -23.99 -7.49
CA ASP A 294 2.42 -25.44 -7.59
C ASP A 294 2.25 -26.04 -6.18
N LEU A 295 1.06 -26.58 -5.93
CA LEU A 295 0.69 -27.18 -4.65
C LEU A 295 1.08 -28.66 -4.64
N GLU A 296 1.73 -29.10 -3.57
CA GLU A 296 2.12 -30.48 -3.39
C GLU A 296 0.87 -31.40 -3.39
N GLY A 297 0.85 -32.38 -4.31
CA GLY A 297 -0.25 -33.32 -4.49
C GLY A 297 -1.46 -32.79 -5.28
N GLU A 298 -1.61 -31.49 -5.48
CA GLU A 298 -2.76 -30.88 -6.19
C GLU A 298 -2.38 -30.28 -7.56
N GLY A 299 -1.08 -30.08 -7.80
CA GLY A 299 -0.58 -29.41 -9.01
C GLY A 299 -0.72 -27.90 -8.95
N THR A 300 -0.50 -27.23 -10.08
CA THR A 300 -0.49 -25.76 -10.17
C THR A 300 -1.91 -25.20 -10.28
N GLN A 301 -2.30 -24.28 -9.39
CA GLN A 301 -3.59 -23.59 -9.43
C GLN A 301 -3.54 -22.24 -8.75
N GLY A 302 -4.44 -21.33 -9.11
CA GLY A 302 -4.66 -20.07 -8.43
C GLY A 302 -5.29 -20.30 -7.07
N ILE A 303 -4.73 -19.70 -6.04
CA ILE A 303 -5.21 -19.88 -4.66
C ILE A 303 -5.95 -18.66 -4.12
N VAL A 304 -6.01 -17.56 -4.88
CA VAL A 304 -6.83 -16.39 -4.59
C VAL A 304 -7.65 -15.99 -5.82
N SER A 305 -8.76 -15.29 -5.59
CA SER A 305 -9.59 -14.68 -6.63
C SER A 305 -8.88 -13.52 -7.32
N TYR A 306 -9.50 -12.94 -8.34
CA TYR A 306 -8.97 -11.80 -9.10
C TYR A 306 -8.61 -10.62 -8.19
N ILE A 307 -7.46 -10.02 -8.43
CA ILE A 307 -6.76 -9.14 -7.46
C ILE A 307 -6.95 -7.64 -7.70
N ARG A 308 -7.51 -7.24 -8.85
CA ARG A 308 -7.78 -5.83 -9.16
C ARG A 308 -9.27 -5.58 -9.05
N THR A 309 -9.73 -5.38 -7.84
CA THR A 309 -11.15 -5.20 -7.52
C THR A 309 -11.35 -4.16 -6.42
N ASP A 310 -12.41 -3.42 -6.54
CA ASP A 310 -12.97 -2.55 -5.50
C ASP A 310 -14.26 -3.13 -4.89
N SER A 311 -14.69 -4.30 -5.39
CA SER A 311 -15.85 -5.03 -4.88
C SER A 311 -15.54 -5.75 -3.57
N VAL A 312 -16.54 -5.76 -2.68
CA VAL A 312 -16.52 -6.54 -1.43
C VAL A 312 -17.49 -7.75 -1.51
N ARG A 313 -18.06 -8.00 -2.70
CA ARG A 313 -18.99 -9.10 -2.94
C ARG A 313 -18.28 -10.46 -2.82
N ILE A 314 -18.98 -11.42 -2.30
CA ILE A 314 -18.56 -12.83 -2.25
C ILE A 314 -19.54 -13.62 -3.11
N SER A 315 -19.08 -14.54 -3.97
CA SER A 315 -19.96 -15.42 -4.71
C SER A 315 -20.73 -16.36 -3.79
N ASP A 316 -21.94 -16.76 -4.19
CA ASP A 316 -22.78 -17.66 -3.40
C ASP A 316 -22.08 -18.98 -3.10
N GLU A 317 -21.30 -19.51 -4.06
CA GLU A 317 -20.54 -20.74 -3.86
C GLU A 317 -19.50 -20.60 -2.74
N ALA A 318 -18.71 -19.51 -2.76
CA ALA A 318 -17.69 -19.26 -1.74
C ALA A 318 -18.32 -18.92 -0.37
N LEU A 319 -19.45 -18.21 -0.38
CA LEU A 319 -20.19 -17.87 0.84
C LEU A 319 -20.74 -19.12 1.50
N ASN A 320 -21.38 -20.01 0.73
CA ASN A 320 -21.93 -21.26 1.26
C ASN A 320 -20.82 -22.16 1.84
N ALA A 321 -19.73 -22.36 1.10
CA ALA A 321 -18.59 -23.13 1.59
C ALA A 321 -18.00 -22.54 2.90
N LEU A 322 -17.92 -21.22 3.01
CA LEU A 322 -17.45 -20.54 4.21
C LEU A 322 -18.42 -20.73 5.38
N ARG A 323 -19.72 -20.64 5.14
CA ARG A 323 -20.75 -20.84 6.16
C ARG A 323 -20.85 -22.28 6.67
N GLU A 324 -20.48 -23.26 5.86
CA GLU A 324 -20.29 -24.65 6.30
C GLU A 324 -19.03 -24.83 7.12
N TYR A 325 -17.91 -24.18 6.74
CA TYR A 325 -16.61 -24.29 7.37
C TYR A 325 -16.53 -23.63 8.76
N ILE A 326 -17.16 -22.47 8.97
CA ILE A 326 -17.10 -21.73 10.24
C ILE A 326 -17.60 -22.58 11.43
N PRO A 327 -18.81 -23.16 11.43
CA PRO A 327 -19.27 -23.95 12.56
C PRO A 327 -18.48 -25.24 12.77
N GLU A 328 -17.97 -25.87 11.72
CA GLU A 328 -17.12 -27.05 11.83
C GLU A 328 -15.83 -26.74 12.57
N ARG A 329 -15.21 -25.58 12.31
CA ARG A 329 -13.89 -25.22 12.84
C ARG A 329 -13.93 -24.48 14.16
N PHE A 330 -14.94 -23.63 14.40
CA PHE A 330 -14.99 -22.70 15.53
C PHE A 330 -16.21 -22.93 16.43
N GLY A 331 -17.19 -23.67 15.98
CA GLY A 331 -18.47 -23.87 16.66
C GLY A 331 -19.59 -22.99 16.10
N SER A 332 -20.83 -23.40 16.35
CA SER A 332 -22.06 -22.72 15.85
C SER A 332 -22.17 -21.27 16.30
N ASP A 333 -21.66 -20.95 17.49
CA ASP A 333 -21.78 -19.62 18.10
C ASP A 333 -20.96 -18.55 17.34
N TYR A 334 -20.03 -18.99 16.49
CA TYR A 334 -19.23 -18.08 15.66
C TYR A 334 -19.85 -17.75 14.31
N LEU A 335 -20.97 -18.42 13.92
CA LEU A 335 -21.67 -18.19 12.67
C LEU A 335 -22.91 -17.32 12.89
N PRO A 336 -23.01 -16.13 12.26
CA PRO A 336 -24.22 -15.33 12.32
C PRO A 336 -25.37 -16.03 11.57
N GLU A 337 -26.61 -15.84 12.04
CA GLU A 337 -27.80 -16.40 11.43
C GLU A 337 -27.90 -16.04 9.94
N LYS A 338 -27.70 -14.78 9.63
CA LYS A 338 -27.62 -14.25 8.26
C LYS A 338 -26.20 -13.90 7.88
N PRO A 339 -25.83 -14.04 6.59
CA PRO A 339 -24.54 -13.54 6.12
C PRO A 339 -24.32 -12.07 6.48
N ASN A 340 -23.09 -11.73 6.82
CA ASN A 340 -22.70 -10.32 6.95
C ASN A 340 -22.69 -9.68 5.56
N GLU A 341 -23.45 -8.61 5.39
CA GLU A 341 -23.52 -7.84 4.16
C GLU A 341 -22.67 -6.55 4.29
N TYR A 342 -21.94 -6.26 3.23
CA TYR A 342 -21.09 -5.08 3.16
C TYR A 342 -21.54 -4.20 2.01
N LYS A 343 -21.71 -2.91 2.28
CA LYS A 343 -22.04 -1.95 1.23
C LYS A 343 -20.78 -1.71 0.38
N GLY A 344 -20.85 -2.06 -0.89
CA GLY A 344 -19.89 -1.63 -1.90
C GLY A 344 -19.95 -0.11 -2.09
N ARG A 345 -18.98 0.47 -2.77
CA ARG A 345 -19.07 1.85 -3.26
C ARG A 345 -20.20 1.97 -4.27
N LYS A 346 -20.80 3.15 -4.38
CA LYS A 346 -21.89 3.42 -5.34
C LYS A 346 -21.55 3.05 -6.79
N ASN A 347 -20.28 3.08 -7.16
CA ASN A 347 -19.76 2.80 -8.51
C ASN A 347 -18.79 1.61 -8.51
N ALA A 348 -18.86 0.69 -7.50
CA ALA A 348 -18.08 -0.53 -7.55
C ALA A 348 -18.56 -1.41 -8.70
N GLN A 349 -17.62 -1.98 -9.46
CA GLN A 349 -17.96 -2.92 -10.53
C GLN A 349 -18.60 -4.18 -9.94
N ASP A 350 -19.92 -4.25 -9.94
CA ASP A 350 -20.71 -5.37 -9.37
C ASP A 350 -20.37 -6.73 -9.98
N ALA A 351 -19.73 -6.72 -11.16
CA ALA A 351 -19.27 -7.93 -11.83
C ALA A 351 -18.08 -8.61 -11.12
N HIS A 352 -17.33 -7.89 -10.29
CA HIS A 352 -16.17 -8.42 -9.60
C HIS A 352 -16.52 -8.98 -8.22
N GLU A 353 -15.63 -9.85 -7.72
CA GLU A 353 -15.65 -10.34 -6.34
C GLU A 353 -14.52 -9.70 -5.53
N ALA A 354 -14.62 -9.78 -4.20
CA ALA A 354 -13.54 -9.46 -3.28
C ALA A 354 -12.33 -10.40 -3.46
N ILE A 355 -11.17 -9.97 -2.99
CA ILE A 355 -9.97 -10.82 -2.94
C ILE A 355 -10.15 -11.83 -1.81
N ARG A 356 -10.27 -13.10 -2.15
CA ARG A 356 -10.52 -14.22 -1.24
C ARG A 356 -9.73 -15.48 -1.63
N PRO A 357 -9.55 -16.44 -0.74
CA PRO A 357 -9.07 -17.77 -1.13
C PRO A 357 -10.04 -18.43 -2.11
N THR A 358 -9.52 -19.20 -3.07
CA THR A 358 -10.34 -19.99 -4.01
C THR A 358 -11.00 -21.20 -3.36
N ASP A 359 -10.46 -21.65 -2.22
CA ASP A 359 -10.95 -22.77 -1.45
C ASP A 359 -10.69 -22.54 0.05
N VAL A 360 -11.73 -22.49 0.86
CA VAL A 360 -11.64 -22.27 2.31
C VAL A 360 -10.97 -23.42 3.06
N HIS A 361 -10.99 -24.64 2.50
CA HIS A 361 -10.34 -25.81 3.12
C HIS A 361 -8.82 -25.80 2.93
N ARG A 362 -8.28 -24.98 2.00
CA ARG A 362 -6.83 -24.75 1.88
C ARG A 362 -6.36 -23.76 2.92
N THR A 363 -6.24 -24.23 4.16
CA THR A 363 -5.74 -23.37 5.24
C THR A 363 -4.31 -22.92 4.95
N PRO A 364 -3.87 -21.75 5.45
CA PRO A 364 -2.50 -21.28 5.23
C PRO A 364 -1.44 -22.30 5.65
N ASP A 365 -1.67 -22.99 6.76
CA ASP A 365 -0.70 -23.95 7.29
C ASP A 365 -0.64 -25.25 6.47
N SER A 366 -1.77 -25.69 5.86
CA SER A 366 -1.80 -26.89 5.02
C SER A 366 -0.97 -26.74 3.74
N ILE A 367 -0.92 -25.54 3.15
CA ILE A 367 -0.19 -25.27 1.90
C ILE A 367 1.16 -24.55 2.12
N LYS A 368 1.55 -24.34 3.37
CA LYS A 368 2.80 -23.64 3.73
C LYS A 368 4.06 -24.22 3.06
N PRO A 369 4.22 -25.55 2.90
CA PRO A 369 5.40 -26.12 2.23
C PRO A 369 5.53 -25.68 0.77
N SER A 370 4.42 -25.39 0.09
CA SER A 370 4.39 -24.95 -1.31
C SER A 370 4.60 -23.43 -1.50
N LEU A 371 4.67 -22.66 -0.43
CA LEU A 371 4.72 -21.20 -0.46
C LEU A 371 6.05 -20.64 0.02
N THR A 372 6.50 -19.56 -0.63
CA THR A 372 7.54 -18.72 -0.04
C THR A 372 7.01 -18.03 1.22
N LYS A 373 7.91 -17.56 2.09
CA LYS A 373 7.51 -16.82 3.31
C LYS A 373 6.61 -15.62 3.01
N GLU A 374 6.90 -14.88 1.95
CA GLU A 374 6.10 -13.71 1.55
C GLU A 374 4.72 -14.13 1.04
N GLN A 375 4.66 -15.17 0.21
CA GLN A 375 3.40 -15.75 -0.29
C GLN A 375 2.55 -16.29 0.86
N TYR A 376 3.15 -17.03 1.79
CA TYR A 376 2.46 -17.55 2.96
C TYR A 376 1.86 -16.43 3.83
N ASN A 377 2.65 -15.39 4.14
CA ASN A 377 2.19 -14.30 4.98
C ASN A 377 1.03 -13.54 4.34
N LEU A 378 1.12 -13.26 3.02
CA LEU A 378 0.05 -12.55 2.30
C LEU A 378 -1.19 -13.42 2.13
N TYR A 379 -1.02 -14.70 1.81
CA TYR A 379 -2.15 -15.64 1.73
C TYR A 379 -2.85 -15.79 3.08
N LYS A 380 -2.10 -15.92 4.17
CA LYS A 380 -2.66 -15.97 5.53
C LYS A 380 -3.45 -14.71 5.87
N LEU A 381 -2.97 -13.54 5.46
CA LEU A 381 -3.67 -12.28 5.66
C LEU A 381 -5.01 -12.29 4.92
N ILE A 382 -5.02 -12.68 3.64
CA ILE A 382 -6.23 -12.77 2.80
C ILE A 382 -7.20 -13.80 3.37
N TYR A 383 -6.73 -14.98 3.71
CA TYR A 383 -7.51 -16.08 4.26
C TYR A 383 -8.22 -15.68 5.56
N ASN A 384 -7.45 -15.14 6.52
CA ASN A 384 -7.99 -14.77 7.82
C ASN A 384 -9.02 -13.64 7.71
N ARG A 385 -8.79 -12.66 6.85
CA ARG A 385 -9.74 -11.56 6.61
C ARG A 385 -11.04 -12.06 5.99
N PHE A 386 -10.95 -12.95 4.99
CA PHE A 386 -12.12 -13.57 4.36
C PHE A 386 -12.95 -14.36 5.38
N LEU A 387 -12.29 -15.21 6.17
CA LEU A 387 -12.92 -16.00 7.22
C LEU A 387 -13.62 -15.10 8.26
N ALA A 388 -12.88 -14.13 8.80
CA ALA A 388 -13.38 -13.18 9.79
C ALA A 388 -14.60 -12.38 9.29
N SER A 389 -14.63 -12.04 7.98
CA SER A 389 -15.70 -11.25 7.41
C SER A 389 -17.11 -11.87 7.57
N GLN A 390 -17.19 -13.18 7.67
CA GLN A 390 -18.48 -13.88 7.80
C GLN A 390 -18.68 -14.49 9.19
N MET A 391 -17.87 -14.10 10.18
CA MET A 391 -18.03 -14.53 11.58
C MET A 391 -18.86 -13.54 12.40
N MET A 392 -19.30 -14.00 13.58
CA MET A 392 -20.01 -13.17 14.56
C MET A 392 -19.15 -11.98 15.01
N PRO A 393 -19.77 -10.83 15.32
CA PRO A 393 -19.12 -9.69 15.95
C PRO A 393 -18.42 -10.08 17.25
N ALA A 394 -17.34 -9.37 17.58
CA ALA A 394 -16.80 -9.41 18.92
C ALA A 394 -17.66 -8.57 19.87
N LEU A 395 -17.96 -9.11 21.06
CA LEU A 395 -18.76 -8.45 22.07
C LEU A 395 -17.88 -8.01 23.22
N TYR A 396 -18.00 -6.73 23.57
CA TYR A 396 -17.31 -6.13 24.70
C TYR A 396 -18.33 -5.60 25.69
N GLU A 397 -18.10 -5.86 26.94
CA GLU A 397 -18.79 -5.20 28.03
C GLU A 397 -18.00 -3.95 28.38
N THR A 398 -18.66 -2.78 28.36
CA THR A 398 -18.02 -1.51 28.64
C THR A 398 -18.62 -0.89 29.88
N MET A 399 -17.77 -0.34 30.74
CA MET A 399 -18.17 0.39 31.95
C MET A 399 -17.70 1.83 31.84
N THR A 400 -18.65 2.74 31.96
CA THR A 400 -18.34 4.17 32.21
C THR A 400 -18.80 4.49 33.59
N MET A 401 -17.88 4.99 34.42
CA MET A 401 -18.19 5.38 35.83
C MET A 401 -17.83 6.85 36.01
N GLU A 402 -18.81 7.61 36.46
CA GLU A 402 -18.62 9.00 36.87
C GLU A 402 -18.39 9.01 38.37
N ILE A 403 -17.34 9.66 38.81
CA ILE A 403 -16.87 9.74 40.18
C ILE A 403 -16.75 11.21 40.49
N SER A 404 -17.39 11.68 41.55
CA SER A 404 -17.35 13.10 41.85
C SER A 404 -17.14 13.39 43.36
N GLY A 405 -16.54 14.53 43.65
CA GLY A 405 -16.32 15.01 45.00
C GLY A 405 -15.78 16.45 45.00
N ASP A 406 -16.28 17.30 45.89
CA ASP A 406 -15.79 18.67 46.13
C ASP A 406 -15.62 19.50 44.82
N GLY A 407 -16.58 19.37 43.88
CA GLY A 407 -16.57 20.09 42.61
C GLY A 407 -15.65 19.49 41.56
N VAL A 408 -15.01 18.36 41.81
CA VAL A 408 -14.16 17.64 40.86
C VAL A 408 -14.90 16.41 40.35
N GLY A 409 -14.96 16.23 39.03
CA GLY A 409 -15.52 15.06 38.38
C GLY A 409 -14.45 14.26 37.62
N MET A 410 -14.33 12.98 38.00
CA MET A 410 -13.42 12.02 37.35
C MET A 410 -14.23 11.00 36.55
N ARG A 411 -13.70 10.53 35.45
CA ARG A 411 -14.32 9.49 34.62
C ARG A 411 -13.40 8.29 34.47
N PHE A 412 -13.93 7.12 34.80
CA PHE A 412 -13.34 5.84 34.44
C PHE A 412 -14.03 5.27 33.21
N TYR A 413 -13.25 4.73 32.28
CA TYR A 413 -13.75 3.92 31.18
C TYR A 413 -12.96 2.61 31.18
N GLY A 414 -13.67 1.49 31.18
CA GLY A 414 -13.12 0.16 31.08
C GLY A 414 -13.84 -0.67 30.05
N GLU A 415 -13.12 -1.63 29.44
CA GLU A 415 -13.65 -2.50 28.40
C GLU A 415 -13.16 -3.93 28.67
N HIS A 416 -14.07 -4.89 28.69
CA HIS A 416 -13.78 -6.32 28.84
C HIS A 416 -14.37 -7.12 27.70
N LYS A 417 -13.56 -7.98 27.06
CA LYS A 417 -13.99 -8.83 25.96
C LYS A 417 -14.85 -9.99 26.46
N LYS A 418 -16.16 -9.98 26.20
CA LYS A 418 -17.10 -11.00 26.60
C LYS A 418 -17.15 -12.18 25.60
N PHE A 419 -17.04 -11.87 24.32
CA PHE A 419 -17.03 -12.87 23.26
C PHE A 419 -16.05 -12.43 22.16
N ALA A 420 -15.11 -13.30 21.80
CA ALA A 420 -14.07 -12.98 20.85
C ALA A 420 -14.60 -12.77 19.42
N GLY A 421 -15.61 -13.56 19.01
CA GLY A 421 -16.14 -13.52 17.66
C GLY A 421 -15.04 -13.58 16.61
N PHE A 422 -15.12 -12.75 15.56
CA PHE A 422 -14.13 -12.72 14.49
C PHE A 422 -12.70 -12.37 14.94
N THR A 423 -12.54 -11.69 16.11
CA THR A 423 -11.19 -11.33 16.61
C THR A 423 -10.35 -12.52 17.04
N SER A 424 -10.96 -13.71 17.17
CA SER A 424 -10.23 -14.96 17.34
C SER A 424 -9.36 -15.36 16.14
N VAL A 425 -9.65 -14.81 14.96
CA VAL A 425 -8.99 -15.11 13.69
C VAL A 425 -8.24 -13.90 13.14
N TYR A 426 -8.83 -12.72 13.25
CA TYR A 426 -8.33 -11.53 12.59
C TYR A 426 -8.67 -10.26 13.35
N GLU A 427 -7.69 -9.42 13.55
CA GLU A 427 -7.88 -8.03 13.97
C GLU A 427 -7.26 -7.10 12.94
N GLU A 428 -7.95 -6.02 12.62
CA GLU A 428 -7.47 -4.98 11.73
C GLU A 428 -6.39 -4.15 12.42
N SER A 429 -5.37 -3.72 11.68
CA SER A 429 -4.36 -2.78 12.19
C SER A 429 -4.75 -1.36 11.83
N THR A 430 -4.51 -0.41 12.72
CA THR A 430 -4.56 1.03 12.43
C THR A 430 -3.15 1.60 12.31
N ASP A 431 -3.00 2.78 11.71
CA ASP A 431 -1.69 3.44 11.63
C ASP A 431 -1.20 3.92 13.01
N ASP A 432 -2.12 4.02 13.99
CA ASP A 432 -1.92 4.48 15.35
C ASP A 432 -2.28 3.39 16.38
N ASP A 433 -1.93 2.12 16.12
CA ASP A 433 -2.26 1.00 17.00
C ASP A 433 -1.63 1.18 18.41
N VAL A 434 -2.41 1.80 19.29
CA VAL A 434 -2.20 1.70 20.73
C VAL A 434 -2.84 0.38 21.18
N ALA A 435 -2.04 -0.53 21.68
CA ALA A 435 -2.54 -1.81 22.20
C ALA A 435 -3.63 -1.55 23.23
N SER A 436 -4.87 -1.89 22.92
CA SER A 436 -5.95 -1.86 23.91
C SER A 436 -5.67 -2.93 24.95
N SER A 437 -5.22 -2.51 26.13
CA SER A 437 -5.12 -3.42 27.27
C SER A 437 -6.52 -3.73 27.78
N GLU A 438 -6.86 -5.01 27.88
CA GLU A 438 -8.07 -5.43 28.59
C GLU A 438 -8.04 -4.87 30.00
N THR A 439 -9.07 -4.11 30.36
CA THR A 439 -9.17 -3.46 31.66
C THR A 439 -10.05 -4.32 32.57
N THR A 440 -9.57 -4.66 33.74
CA THR A 440 -10.41 -5.29 34.77
C THR A 440 -11.47 -4.28 35.22
N LEU A 441 -12.76 -4.63 35.02
CA LEU A 441 -13.85 -3.77 35.42
C LEU A 441 -14.03 -3.82 36.95
N PRO A 442 -14.00 -2.66 37.67
CA PRO A 442 -14.20 -2.60 39.11
C PRO A 442 -15.64 -2.97 39.48
N GLN A 443 -15.78 -3.82 40.48
CA GLN A 443 -17.09 -4.14 41.06
C GLN A 443 -17.42 -3.14 42.18
N LEU A 444 -18.07 -2.04 41.81
CA LEU A 444 -18.47 -0.95 42.70
C LEU A 444 -19.96 -0.66 42.50
N SER A 445 -20.55 0.03 43.50
CA SER A 445 -21.93 0.52 43.48
C SER A 445 -21.97 2.04 43.53
N GLU A 446 -23.04 2.63 43.06
CA GLU A 446 -23.29 4.05 43.24
C GLU A 446 -23.31 4.40 44.71
N GLY A 447 -22.63 5.47 45.09
CA GLY A 447 -22.41 5.89 46.49
C GLY A 447 -21.16 5.31 47.13
N ASP A 448 -20.48 4.35 46.55
CA ASP A 448 -19.23 3.81 47.09
C ASP A 448 -18.14 4.89 47.16
N ALA A 449 -17.53 5.04 48.37
CA ALA A 449 -16.42 5.94 48.55
C ALA A 449 -15.13 5.41 47.91
N VAL A 450 -14.39 6.29 47.24
CA VAL A 450 -13.09 5.98 46.63
C VAL A 450 -12.04 6.97 47.15
N ALA A 451 -10.87 6.48 47.51
CA ALA A 451 -9.76 7.29 47.95
C ALA A 451 -8.75 7.53 46.82
N VAL A 452 -8.13 8.69 46.81
CA VAL A 452 -7.02 9.00 45.91
C VAL A 452 -5.75 8.34 46.42
N ALA A 453 -5.16 7.48 45.62
CA ALA A 453 -3.89 6.85 45.97
C ALA A 453 -2.70 7.63 45.35
N ASP A 454 -2.87 8.14 44.10
CA ASP A 454 -1.87 8.93 43.41
C ASP A 454 -2.54 9.78 42.34
N VAL A 455 -1.89 10.90 41.94
CA VAL A 455 -2.37 11.78 40.87
C VAL A 455 -1.21 12.06 39.92
N ALA A 456 -1.40 11.77 38.64
CA ALA A 456 -0.46 12.08 37.58
C ALA A 456 -0.99 13.21 36.71
N SER A 457 -0.12 14.12 36.34
CA SER A 457 -0.38 15.18 35.38
C SER A 457 0.64 15.08 34.27
N GLU A 458 0.19 14.98 33.01
CA GLU A 458 1.04 14.78 31.83
C GLU A 458 0.84 15.96 30.88
N GLN A 459 1.95 16.58 30.49
CA GLN A 459 1.96 17.64 29.49
C GLN A 459 1.91 17.01 28.10
N HIS A 460 1.02 17.51 27.27
CA HIS A 460 0.88 17.14 25.88
C HIS A 460 0.84 18.38 24.99
N PHE A 461 1.16 18.15 23.75
CA PHE A 461 0.96 19.13 22.68
C PHE A 461 0.13 18.49 21.58
N THR A 462 -0.79 19.26 21.01
CA THR A 462 -1.50 18.82 19.80
C THR A 462 -0.48 18.49 18.72
N GLN A 463 -0.75 17.41 17.96
CA GLN A 463 0.16 16.93 16.93
C GLN A 463 -0.35 17.32 15.55
N PRO A 464 0.53 17.64 14.61
CA PRO A 464 0.15 17.86 13.23
C PRO A 464 -0.43 16.57 12.63
N PRO A 465 -1.18 16.65 11.50
CA PRO A 465 -1.62 15.46 10.83
C PRO A 465 -0.43 14.61 10.38
N SER A 466 -0.54 13.30 10.54
CA SER A 466 0.55 12.38 10.18
C SER A 466 0.85 12.42 8.68
N ARG A 467 2.14 12.38 8.32
CA ARG A 467 2.57 12.21 6.93
C ARG A 467 2.00 10.92 6.36
N TYR A 468 1.71 10.95 5.07
CA TYR A 468 1.24 9.74 4.39
C TYR A 468 2.28 8.62 4.43
N THR A 469 1.80 7.40 4.64
CA THR A 469 2.46 6.17 4.23
C THR A 469 1.95 5.78 2.84
N GLU A 470 2.55 4.78 2.17
CA GLU A 470 1.95 4.23 0.95
C GLU A 470 0.51 3.76 1.20
N ALA A 471 0.26 3.14 2.36
CA ALA A 471 -1.06 2.66 2.77
C ALA A 471 -2.09 3.79 2.93
N SER A 472 -1.75 4.83 3.70
CA SER A 472 -2.69 5.95 3.92
C SER A 472 -2.87 6.83 2.68
N LEU A 473 -1.87 6.91 1.78
CA LEU A 473 -2.03 7.58 0.49
C LEU A 473 -2.98 6.79 -0.42
N VAL A 474 -2.86 5.46 -0.52
CA VAL A 474 -3.82 4.62 -1.26
C VAL A 474 -5.22 4.79 -0.71
N ARG A 475 -5.39 4.76 0.62
CA ARG A 475 -6.68 4.98 1.26
C ARG A 475 -7.27 6.34 0.88
N MET A 476 -6.49 7.41 0.97
CA MET A 476 -6.96 8.76 0.64
C MET A 476 -7.30 8.91 -0.85
N MET A 477 -6.48 8.34 -1.75
CA MET A 477 -6.80 8.30 -3.18
C MET A 477 -8.12 7.57 -3.43
N GLU A 478 -8.32 6.45 -2.79
CA GLU A 478 -9.55 5.68 -2.88
C GLU A 478 -10.76 6.47 -2.35
N GLU A 479 -10.66 7.07 -1.15
CA GLU A 479 -11.74 7.86 -0.54
C GLU A 479 -12.14 9.06 -1.40
N LYS A 480 -11.19 9.68 -2.10
CA LYS A 480 -11.40 10.82 -2.99
C LYS A 480 -11.71 10.42 -4.44
N GLY A 481 -11.82 9.14 -4.77
CA GLY A 481 -12.13 8.66 -6.13
C GLY A 481 -10.98 8.79 -7.13
N ILE A 482 -9.75 9.04 -6.68
CA ILE A 482 -8.56 9.27 -7.52
C ILE A 482 -7.91 7.94 -7.89
N GLY A 483 -7.95 7.60 -9.17
CA GLY A 483 -7.42 6.32 -9.66
C GLY A 483 -8.38 5.14 -9.40
N ARG A 484 -7.92 3.95 -9.74
CA ARG A 484 -8.68 2.69 -9.63
C ARG A 484 -7.70 1.57 -9.20
N PRO A 485 -8.18 0.36 -8.84
CA PRO A 485 -7.34 -0.76 -8.38
C PRO A 485 -6.09 -1.01 -9.22
N SER A 486 -6.17 -0.82 -10.54
CA SER A 486 -5.03 -1.00 -11.46
C SER A 486 -3.97 0.10 -11.37
N THR A 487 -4.25 1.27 -10.79
CA THR A 487 -3.38 2.46 -10.84
C THR A 487 -2.75 2.88 -9.53
N TYR A 488 -3.24 2.44 -8.37
CA TYR A 488 -2.69 2.87 -7.07
C TYR A 488 -1.19 2.56 -6.94
N ALA A 489 -0.79 1.30 -7.04
CA ALA A 489 0.61 0.90 -6.92
C ALA A 489 1.52 1.49 -8.03
N PRO A 490 1.12 1.50 -9.33
CA PRO A 490 1.88 2.17 -10.38
C PRO A 490 2.08 3.67 -10.13
N THR A 491 1.07 4.38 -9.64
CA THR A 491 1.16 5.83 -9.34
C THR A 491 2.19 6.09 -8.25
N ILE A 492 2.10 5.41 -7.11
CA ILE A 492 3.04 5.58 -5.99
C ILE A 492 4.47 5.22 -6.44
N THR A 493 4.63 4.11 -7.15
CA THR A 493 5.93 3.72 -7.70
C THR A 493 6.50 4.80 -8.62
N THR A 494 5.65 5.41 -9.45
CA THR A 494 6.07 6.44 -10.42
C THR A 494 6.50 7.72 -9.73
N ILE A 495 5.73 8.26 -8.78
CA ILE A 495 6.08 9.51 -8.10
C ILE A 495 7.38 9.39 -7.29
N ILE A 496 7.63 8.22 -6.69
CA ILE A 496 8.88 7.92 -6.01
C ILE A 496 10.03 7.76 -7.02
N ALA A 497 9.84 6.99 -8.09
CA ALA A 497 10.87 6.77 -9.11
C ALA A 497 11.25 8.04 -9.89
N ARG A 498 10.33 9.01 -10.01
CA ARG A 498 10.58 10.34 -10.61
C ARG A 498 11.27 11.30 -9.63
N GLY A 499 11.36 10.94 -8.37
CA GLY A 499 11.94 11.78 -7.34
C GLY A 499 11.05 12.96 -6.94
N TYR A 500 9.74 12.90 -7.16
CA TYR A 500 8.79 13.89 -6.66
C TYR A 500 8.51 13.71 -5.19
N VAL A 501 8.55 12.46 -4.75
CA VAL A 501 8.34 12.03 -3.37
C VAL A 501 9.48 11.11 -2.96
N SER A 502 10.05 11.33 -1.78
CA SER A 502 10.97 10.40 -1.10
C SER A 502 10.20 9.56 -0.09
N ARG A 503 10.77 8.39 0.24
CA ARG A 503 10.24 7.52 1.28
C ARG A 503 11.30 7.29 2.34
N GLU A 504 11.01 7.72 3.56
CA GLU A 504 11.87 7.56 4.73
C GLU A 504 11.07 6.91 5.86
N LYS A 505 11.60 5.88 6.49
CA LYS A 505 10.94 5.14 7.59
C LYS A 505 9.44 4.84 7.34
N LYS A 506 9.08 4.43 6.12
CA LYS A 506 7.71 4.20 5.61
C LYS A 506 6.87 5.46 5.38
N ARG A 507 7.31 6.66 5.75
CA ARG A 507 6.61 7.94 5.51
C ARG A 507 7.01 8.51 4.16
N LEU A 508 6.09 9.24 3.54
CA LEU A 508 6.28 9.90 2.26
C LEU A 508 6.52 11.40 2.49
N TYR A 509 7.59 11.93 1.89
CA TYR A 509 7.99 13.33 1.97
C TYR A 509 8.01 13.91 0.56
N PRO A 510 7.50 15.12 0.33
CA PRO A 510 7.70 15.80 -0.94
C PRO A 510 9.17 16.21 -1.03
N THR A 511 9.75 16.06 -2.21
CA THR A 511 11.07 16.62 -2.50
C THR A 511 10.92 18.08 -2.98
N GLU A 512 12.01 18.84 -2.99
CA GLU A 512 11.99 20.18 -3.61
C GLU A 512 11.53 20.12 -5.07
N LEU A 513 11.97 19.09 -5.82
CA LEU A 513 11.53 18.85 -7.18
C LEU A 513 10.01 18.59 -7.25
N GLY A 514 9.48 17.82 -6.31
CA GLY A 514 8.04 17.56 -6.19
C GLY A 514 7.26 18.84 -5.92
N ARG A 515 7.68 19.64 -4.96
CA ARG A 515 7.07 20.96 -4.65
C ARG A 515 7.09 21.89 -5.86
N MET A 516 8.24 22.00 -6.53
CA MET A 516 8.41 22.86 -7.71
C MET A 516 7.50 22.43 -8.87
N VAL A 517 7.43 21.13 -9.16
CA VAL A 517 6.53 20.61 -10.21
C VAL A 517 5.07 20.81 -9.82
N THR A 518 4.70 20.58 -8.57
CA THR A 518 3.34 20.80 -8.07
C THR A 518 2.94 22.25 -8.18
N SER A 519 3.75 23.18 -7.68
CA SER A 519 3.47 24.63 -7.76
C SER A 519 3.29 25.11 -9.20
N MET A 520 4.14 24.64 -10.13
CA MET A 520 3.98 24.95 -11.54
C MET A 520 2.68 24.38 -12.11
N MET A 521 2.33 23.14 -11.74
CA MET A 521 1.08 22.51 -12.18
C MET A 521 -0.14 23.23 -11.61
N GLU A 522 -0.13 23.68 -10.37
CA GLU A 522 -1.20 24.45 -9.75
C GLU A 522 -1.37 25.82 -10.40
N THR A 523 -0.26 26.48 -10.76
CA THR A 523 -0.32 27.82 -11.39
C THR A 523 -0.85 27.78 -12.80
N TYR A 524 -0.49 26.77 -13.59
CA TYR A 524 -0.77 26.74 -15.02
C TYR A 524 -1.71 25.63 -15.49
N PHE A 525 -1.92 24.60 -14.70
CA PHE A 525 -2.72 23.42 -15.03
C PHE A 525 -3.58 22.97 -13.84
N GLU A 526 -4.27 23.94 -13.23
CA GLU A 526 -5.05 23.73 -12.01
C GLU A 526 -5.98 22.52 -12.12
N ASP A 527 -6.77 22.43 -13.20
CA ASP A 527 -7.70 21.31 -13.44
C ASP A 527 -7.00 19.95 -13.43
N ILE A 528 -5.77 19.86 -13.95
CA ILE A 528 -5.04 18.59 -14.05
C ILE A 528 -4.58 18.07 -12.68
N VAL A 529 -4.39 18.96 -11.72
CA VAL A 529 -4.00 18.62 -10.34
C VAL A 529 -5.16 18.73 -9.36
N ASP A 530 -6.33 19.13 -9.85
CA ASP A 530 -7.54 19.18 -9.04
C ASP A 530 -8.06 17.75 -8.73
N VAL A 531 -8.43 17.55 -7.45
CA VAL A 531 -8.90 16.29 -6.91
C VAL A 531 -10.27 15.91 -7.45
N GLU A 532 -11.20 16.91 -7.44
CA GLU A 532 -12.60 16.69 -7.83
C GLU A 532 -12.68 16.47 -9.34
N PHE A 533 -11.97 17.27 -10.12
CA PHE A 533 -11.89 17.12 -11.57
C PHE A 533 -11.36 15.72 -11.98
N THR A 534 -10.29 15.25 -11.29
CA THR A 534 -9.75 13.91 -11.58
C THR A 534 -10.73 12.81 -11.20
N ALA A 535 -11.44 12.94 -10.08
CA ALA A 535 -12.47 11.99 -9.67
C ALA A 535 -13.64 11.95 -10.66
N GLU A 536 -14.12 13.13 -11.10
CA GLU A 536 -15.17 13.22 -12.12
C GLU A 536 -14.78 12.56 -13.45
N LEU A 537 -13.53 12.72 -13.88
CA LEU A 537 -13.04 12.05 -15.08
C LEU A 537 -13.01 10.52 -14.92
N GLU A 538 -12.62 10.01 -13.76
CA GLU A 538 -12.66 8.56 -13.48
C GLU A 538 -14.12 8.05 -13.47
N ASP A 539 -15.06 8.82 -12.93
CA ASP A 539 -16.50 8.46 -12.94
C ASP A 539 -17.09 8.52 -14.37
N LYS A 540 -16.67 9.47 -15.21
CA LYS A 540 -17.05 9.51 -16.62
C LYS A 540 -16.52 8.29 -17.38
N LEU A 541 -15.30 7.84 -17.07
CA LEU A 541 -14.74 6.60 -17.65
C LEU A 541 -15.52 5.34 -17.23
N ASP A 542 -16.02 5.30 -15.99
CA ASP A 542 -16.86 4.20 -15.53
C ASP A 542 -18.23 4.22 -16.26
N LYS A 543 -18.84 5.40 -16.50
CA LYS A 543 -20.05 5.53 -17.31
C LYS A 543 -19.87 5.09 -18.78
N VAL A 544 -18.67 5.31 -19.35
CA VAL A 544 -18.35 4.75 -20.68
C VAL A 544 -18.33 3.22 -20.63
N GLU A 545 -17.73 2.63 -19.59
CA GLU A 545 -17.73 1.17 -19.41
C GLU A 545 -19.12 0.58 -19.31
N GLU A 546 -20.04 1.30 -18.65
CA GLU A 546 -21.45 0.93 -18.50
C GLU A 546 -22.29 1.20 -19.76
N GLY A 547 -21.70 1.83 -20.79
CA GLY A 547 -22.38 2.18 -22.04
C GLY A 547 -23.30 3.40 -21.94
N GLU A 548 -23.21 4.17 -20.87
CA GLU A 548 -24.02 5.37 -20.62
C GLU A 548 -23.47 6.64 -21.28
N MET A 549 -22.19 6.62 -21.74
CA MET A 549 -21.53 7.79 -22.32
C MET A 549 -20.63 7.39 -23.50
N ASP A 550 -20.60 8.24 -24.54
CA ASP A 550 -19.62 8.13 -25.63
C ASP A 550 -18.23 8.54 -25.14
N TRP A 551 -17.24 7.66 -25.31
CA TRP A 551 -15.86 7.92 -24.90
C TRP A 551 -15.21 9.12 -25.59
N LYS A 552 -15.58 9.41 -26.83
CA LYS A 552 -15.07 10.56 -27.57
C LYS A 552 -15.63 11.89 -27.05
N GLN A 553 -16.83 11.86 -26.46
CA GLN A 553 -17.40 13.04 -25.82
C GLN A 553 -16.53 13.55 -24.68
N ILE A 554 -15.97 12.66 -23.86
CA ILE A 554 -15.04 13.04 -22.80
C ILE A 554 -13.82 13.79 -23.38
N LEU A 555 -13.32 13.34 -24.53
CA LEU A 555 -12.15 13.95 -25.17
C LEU A 555 -12.48 15.30 -25.81
N ARG A 556 -13.66 15.42 -26.43
CA ARG A 556 -14.17 16.70 -27.01
C ARG A 556 -14.37 17.76 -25.94
N ASP A 557 -14.82 17.37 -24.75
CA ASP A 557 -15.01 18.28 -23.64
C ASP A 557 -13.68 18.67 -22.97
N PHE A 558 -12.75 17.74 -22.87
CA PHE A 558 -11.46 17.91 -22.19
C PHE A 558 -10.42 18.66 -23.03
N TYR A 559 -10.26 18.32 -24.30
CA TYR A 559 -9.08 18.75 -25.07
C TYR A 559 -9.04 20.25 -25.40
N PRO A 560 -10.13 20.92 -25.83
CA PRO A 560 -10.06 22.34 -26.21
C PRO A 560 -9.61 23.26 -25.06
N PRO A 561 -10.18 23.21 -23.84
CA PRO A 561 -9.70 24.03 -22.74
C PRO A 561 -8.26 23.66 -22.34
N PHE A 562 -7.92 22.37 -22.33
CA PHE A 562 -6.56 21.93 -22.04
C PHE A 562 -5.53 22.45 -23.05
N GLU A 563 -5.85 22.50 -24.34
CA GLU A 563 -4.95 23.04 -25.37
C GLU A 563 -4.75 24.55 -25.21
N GLN A 564 -5.78 25.30 -24.84
CA GLN A 564 -5.68 26.73 -24.57
C GLN A 564 -4.77 26.99 -23.38
N THR A 565 -4.96 26.27 -22.27
CA THR A 565 -4.13 26.32 -21.08
C THR A 565 -2.67 25.99 -21.39
N LEU A 566 -2.42 24.96 -22.21
CA LEU A 566 -1.07 24.57 -22.63
C LEU A 566 -0.37 25.68 -23.41
N LYS A 567 -1.04 26.31 -24.37
CA LYS A 567 -0.49 27.41 -25.17
C LYS A 567 -0.12 28.62 -24.30
N LEU A 568 -0.96 28.95 -23.30
CA LEU A 568 -0.65 30.02 -22.34
C LEU A 568 0.57 29.64 -21.47
N ALA A 569 0.60 28.41 -20.96
CA ALA A 569 1.69 27.90 -20.14
C ALA A 569 3.04 27.89 -20.89
N GLU A 570 3.06 27.52 -22.17
CA GLU A 570 4.28 27.55 -23.00
C GLU A 570 4.89 28.97 -23.10
N GLN A 571 4.05 29.99 -23.14
CA GLN A 571 4.47 31.39 -23.24
C GLN A 571 4.87 32.01 -21.91
N GLN A 572 4.16 31.67 -20.82
CA GLN A 572 4.28 32.35 -19.53
C GLN A 572 5.29 31.68 -18.58
N ILE A 573 5.50 30.37 -18.69
CA ILE A 573 6.44 29.68 -17.78
C ILE A 573 7.87 30.13 -18.08
N GLU A 574 8.51 30.73 -17.10
CA GLU A 574 9.93 31.02 -17.14
C GLU A 574 10.76 29.74 -16.86
N LYS A 575 11.99 29.72 -17.35
CA LYS A 575 12.89 28.60 -17.08
C LYS A 575 13.34 28.63 -15.63
N VAL A 576 12.99 27.62 -14.89
CA VAL A 576 13.40 27.45 -13.49
C VAL A 576 14.76 26.72 -13.46
N GLU A 577 15.78 27.37 -12.94
CA GLU A 577 17.08 26.70 -12.68
C GLU A 577 16.99 25.91 -11.37
N VAL A 578 16.94 24.59 -11.48
CA VAL A 578 17.11 23.71 -10.32
C VAL A 578 18.56 23.84 -9.87
N LYS A 579 18.82 24.59 -8.80
CA LYS A 579 20.15 24.66 -8.20
C LYS A 579 20.52 23.28 -7.68
N ASP A 580 21.62 22.75 -8.20
CA ASP A 580 22.16 21.52 -7.66
C ASP A 580 22.62 21.77 -6.19
N GLU A 581 22.30 20.89 -5.28
CA GLU A 581 22.68 20.97 -3.87
C GLU A 581 24.21 20.90 -3.76
N PRO A 582 24.88 21.93 -3.21
CA PRO A 582 26.34 21.93 -3.10
C PRO A 582 26.83 20.88 -2.10
N SER A 583 28.01 20.33 -2.34
CA SER A 583 28.70 19.44 -1.40
C SER A 583 30.05 20.02 -1.01
N ASP A 584 30.57 19.55 0.10
CA ASP A 584 31.92 19.93 0.59
C ASP A 584 33.06 19.12 -0.08
N VAL A 585 32.75 18.33 -1.11
CA VAL A 585 33.68 17.42 -1.76
C VAL A 585 34.25 18.08 -3.01
N PRO A 586 35.57 18.35 -3.08
CA PRO A 586 36.18 18.87 -4.28
C PRO A 586 36.29 17.80 -5.38
N CYS A 587 36.20 18.24 -6.62
CA CYS A 587 36.42 17.41 -7.79
C CYS A 587 37.90 17.10 -7.98
N ASP A 588 38.27 15.82 -8.03
CA ASP A 588 39.70 15.41 -8.19
C ASP A 588 40.31 15.82 -9.53
N LYS A 589 39.46 16.18 -10.53
CA LYS A 589 39.93 16.53 -11.87
C LYS A 589 40.10 18.03 -12.10
N CYS A 590 39.21 18.85 -11.52
CA CYS A 590 39.23 20.30 -11.79
C CYS A 590 39.14 21.18 -10.54
N GLY A 591 39.07 20.58 -9.34
CA GLY A 591 39.03 21.31 -8.07
C GLY A 591 37.70 21.98 -7.71
N ALA A 592 36.73 22.03 -8.63
CA ALA A 592 35.42 22.62 -8.35
C ALA A 592 34.67 21.80 -7.29
N MET A 593 33.93 22.46 -6.38
CA MET A 593 33.10 21.78 -5.41
C MET A 593 32.01 20.98 -6.14
N MET A 594 31.92 19.68 -5.82
CA MET A 594 30.95 18.80 -6.46
C MET A 594 29.56 19.09 -5.94
N VAL A 595 28.56 18.70 -6.72
CA VAL A 595 27.14 18.88 -6.39
C VAL A 595 26.43 17.53 -6.33
N TYR A 596 25.42 17.43 -5.48
CA TYR A 596 24.60 16.24 -5.42
C TYR A 596 23.65 16.17 -6.62
N LYS A 597 23.66 15.05 -7.33
CA LYS A 597 22.70 14.77 -8.41
C LYS A 597 22.00 13.43 -8.21
N MET A 598 20.76 13.35 -8.63
CA MET A 598 20.01 12.09 -8.65
C MET A 598 20.29 11.35 -9.96
N GLY A 599 20.80 10.13 -9.84
CA GLY A 599 21.00 9.20 -10.94
C GLY A 599 20.05 8.00 -10.88
N ARG A 600 20.18 7.12 -11.87
CA ARG A 600 19.38 5.88 -11.95
C ARG A 600 19.51 4.98 -10.71
N PHE A 601 20.65 5.07 -10.02
CA PHE A 601 20.98 4.22 -8.86
C PHE A 601 20.99 4.99 -7.53
N GLY A 602 20.40 6.19 -7.49
CA GLY A 602 20.33 7.04 -6.31
C GLY A 602 21.15 8.33 -6.43
N LYS A 603 21.31 9.03 -5.31
CA LYS A 603 22.05 10.30 -5.18
C LYS A 603 23.55 10.05 -5.37
N PHE A 604 24.23 10.87 -6.16
CA PHE A 604 25.68 10.80 -6.40
C PHE A 604 26.27 12.21 -6.52
N LEU A 605 27.59 12.33 -6.36
CA LEU A 605 28.31 13.57 -6.54
C LEU A 605 28.73 13.73 -8.01
N ALA A 606 28.45 14.88 -8.59
CA ALA A 606 28.85 15.24 -9.96
C ALA A 606 29.60 16.57 -9.97
N CYS A 607 30.56 16.71 -10.88
CA CYS A 607 31.23 17.98 -11.07
C CYS A 607 30.28 19.00 -11.75
N PRO A 608 30.15 20.24 -11.22
CA PRO A 608 29.30 21.27 -11.83
C PRO A 608 29.81 21.76 -13.20
N ASN A 609 31.08 21.57 -13.50
CA ASN A 609 31.70 21.97 -14.77
C ASN A 609 31.44 20.99 -15.93
N PHE A 610 30.31 20.25 -15.87
CA PHE A 610 29.89 19.46 -17.01
C PHE A 610 29.40 20.40 -18.16
N PRO A 611 29.77 20.16 -19.43
CA PRO A 611 30.39 18.95 -20.00
C PRO A 611 31.93 18.90 -20.03
N GLU A 612 32.64 19.97 -19.64
CA GLU A 612 34.10 20.05 -19.69
C GLU A 612 34.73 19.06 -18.68
N CYS A 613 34.17 18.96 -17.49
CA CYS A 613 34.57 17.97 -16.50
C CYS A 613 33.43 16.99 -16.22
N ARG A 614 33.61 15.73 -16.62
CA ARG A 614 32.63 14.66 -16.47
C ARG A 614 32.87 13.79 -15.22
N ASN A 615 33.49 14.34 -14.20
CA ASN A 615 33.82 13.58 -13.00
C ASN A 615 32.57 13.34 -12.16
N THR A 616 32.39 12.10 -11.69
CA THR A 616 31.32 11.71 -10.76
C THR A 616 31.89 10.82 -9.66
N LYS A 617 31.38 10.97 -8.44
CA LYS A 617 31.73 10.14 -7.30
C LYS A 617 30.48 9.52 -6.66
N PRO A 618 30.53 8.29 -6.16
CA PRO A 618 29.47 7.77 -5.30
C PRO A 618 29.51 8.51 -3.95
N ILE A 619 28.36 8.62 -3.29
CA ILE A 619 28.30 9.09 -1.90
C ILE A 619 28.77 7.92 -1.03
N LEU A 620 29.83 8.14 -0.26
CA LEU A 620 30.39 7.13 0.62
C LEU A 620 29.93 7.40 2.05
N THR A 621 29.22 6.45 2.63
CA THR A 621 28.85 6.46 4.05
C THR A 621 29.87 5.63 4.81
N TYR A 622 30.66 6.26 5.65
CA TYR A 622 31.62 5.59 6.52
C TYR A 622 30.95 5.21 7.84
N ILE A 623 31.42 4.14 8.46
CA ILE A 623 31.07 3.76 9.82
C ILE A 623 32.26 3.94 10.75
N ASP A 624 32.00 4.16 12.02
CA ASP A 624 33.05 4.49 13.00
C ASP A 624 33.98 3.32 13.31
N ALA A 625 33.56 2.09 13.02
CA ALA A 625 34.36 0.90 13.26
C ALA A 625 35.54 0.80 12.27
N PRO A 626 36.79 0.61 12.76
CA PRO A 626 37.94 0.39 11.89
C PRO A 626 37.92 -1.00 11.26
N CYS A 627 38.56 -1.13 10.11
CA CYS A 627 38.70 -2.43 9.44
C CYS A 627 39.46 -3.43 10.31
N PRO A 628 38.92 -4.58 10.63
CA PRO A 628 39.60 -5.58 11.47
C PRO A 628 40.86 -6.17 10.85
N LYS A 629 41.05 -6.07 9.50
CA LYS A 629 42.21 -6.58 8.79
C LYS A 629 43.34 -5.55 8.69
N CYS A 630 43.05 -4.28 8.43
CA CYS A 630 44.09 -3.29 8.12
C CYS A 630 43.97 -1.96 8.87
N GLY A 631 42.97 -1.81 9.75
CA GLY A 631 42.73 -0.60 10.55
C GLY A 631 42.18 0.61 9.78
N ALA A 632 42.00 0.54 8.46
CA ALA A 632 41.44 1.62 7.66
C ALA A 632 39.93 1.76 7.90
N ARG A 633 39.26 2.80 7.38
CA ARG A 633 37.84 3.03 7.55
C ARG A 633 37.03 2.00 6.80
N LEU A 634 35.88 1.68 7.37
CA LEU A 634 34.85 0.85 6.72
C LEU A 634 33.76 1.73 6.12
N MET A 635 33.27 1.31 4.96
CA MET A 635 32.19 2.02 4.27
C MET A 635 31.00 1.09 4.02
N GLU A 636 29.81 1.65 4.14
CA GLU A 636 28.58 0.99 3.73
C GLU A 636 28.47 0.95 2.21
N LYS A 637 28.19 -0.21 1.66
CA LYS A 637 27.99 -0.44 0.22
C LYS A 637 26.71 -1.22 -0.02
N THR A 638 26.14 -1.07 -1.21
CA THR A 638 24.97 -1.84 -1.62
C THR A 638 25.34 -2.83 -2.71
N SER A 639 25.00 -4.09 -2.52
CA SER A 639 25.24 -5.17 -3.49
C SER A 639 24.29 -5.05 -4.70
N ARG A 640 24.59 -5.78 -5.80
CA ARG A 640 23.70 -5.86 -7.00
C ARG A 640 22.28 -6.34 -6.68
N LYS A 641 22.09 -7.05 -5.56
CA LYS A 641 20.79 -7.52 -5.06
C LYS A 641 20.13 -6.55 -4.06
N ASN A 642 20.59 -5.30 -4.02
CA ASN A 642 20.10 -4.24 -3.12
C ASN A 642 20.22 -4.58 -1.62
N ARG A 643 21.23 -5.36 -1.22
CA ARG A 643 21.53 -5.67 0.17
C ARG A 643 22.74 -4.87 0.63
N LYS A 644 22.64 -4.21 1.78
CA LYS A 644 23.75 -3.49 2.41
C LYS A 644 24.84 -4.45 2.87
N PHE A 645 26.10 -4.03 2.74
CA PHE A 645 27.27 -4.70 3.28
C PHE A 645 28.34 -3.67 3.60
N TYR A 646 29.29 -4.05 4.42
CA TYR A 646 30.37 -3.17 4.88
C TYR A 646 31.68 -3.65 4.32
N GLY A 647 32.45 -2.78 3.68
CA GLY A 647 33.72 -3.11 3.06
C GLY A 647 34.80 -2.10 3.38
N CYS A 648 36.07 -2.54 3.35
CA CYS A 648 37.21 -1.67 3.57
C CYS A 648 37.36 -0.65 2.44
N GLU A 649 37.78 0.60 2.81
CA GLU A 649 38.06 1.66 1.84
C GLU A 649 39.27 1.34 0.96
N ARG A 650 40.21 0.51 1.45
CA ARG A 650 41.40 0.08 0.73
C ARG A 650 41.22 -1.08 -0.22
N TYR A 651 39.97 -1.43 -0.55
CA TYR A 651 39.76 -2.44 -1.59
C TYR A 651 40.35 -1.96 -2.93
N PRO A 652 41.08 -2.79 -3.71
CA PRO A 652 41.29 -4.25 -3.57
C PRO A 652 42.48 -4.67 -2.67
N GLU A 653 43.30 -3.77 -2.13
CA GLU A 653 44.42 -4.11 -1.29
C GLU A 653 44.01 -4.81 0.02
N CYS A 654 42.83 -4.47 0.54
CA CYS A 654 42.19 -5.13 1.67
C CYS A 654 40.82 -5.60 1.27
N ASP A 655 40.60 -6.92 1.29
CA ASP A 655 39.39 -7.60 0.85
C ASP A 655 38.33 -7.80 1.96
N PHE A 656 38.48 -7.08 3.08
CA PHE A 656 37.53 -7.21 4.18
C PHE A 656 36.10 -6.83 3.78
N VAL A 657 35.16 -7.75 4.04
CA VAL A 657 33.70 -7.56 3.81
C VAL A 657 32.94 -8.17 4.99
N SER A 658 31.93 -7.44 5.46
CA SER A 658 30.95 -7.91 6.44
C SER A 658 29.52 -7.65 5.96
N TRP A 659 28.61 -8.62 6.17
CA TRP A 659 27.18 -8.46 5.87
C TRP A 659 26.39 -7.84 7.03
N GLU A 660 26.97 -7.83 8.21
CA GLU A 660 26.42 -7.18 9.41
C GLU A 660 27.31 -5.96 9.73
N LYS A 661 26.76 -4.94 10.38
CA LYS A 661 27.47 -3.70 10.71
C LYS A 661 28.54 -3.96 11.75
N PRO A 662 29.83 -3.84 11.42
CA PRO A 662 30.90 -3.90 12.41
C PRO A 662 30.80 -2.76 13.42
N VAL A 663 31.12 -3.03 14.68
CA VAL A 663 31.14 -2.06 15.76
C VAL A 663 32.58 -1.83 16.27
N THR A 664 32.81 -0.72 16.97
CA THR A 664 34.13 -0.35 17.49
C THR A 664 34.64 -1.26 18.58
N GLU A 665 33.73 -1.90 19.31
CA GLU A 665 34.03 -2.80 20.42
C GLU A 665 34.59 -4.13 19.94
N LYS A 666 35.57 -4.63 20.70
CA LYS A 666 36.12 -5.98 20.49
C LYS A 666 35.51 -6.96 21.49
N CYS A 667 35.38 -8.20 21.08
CA CYS A 667 34.90 -9.26 21.93
C CYS A 667 35.79 -9.43 23.16
N PRO A 668 35.25 -9.31 24.39
CA PRO A 668 36.06 -9.42 25.61
C PRO A 668 36.58 -10.83 25.84
N VAL A 669 36.02 -11.86 25.19
CA VAL A 669 36.37 -13.26 25.35
C VAL A 669 37.51 -13.67 24.42
N CYS A 670 37.46 -13.28 23.13
CA CYS A 670 38.42 -13.72 22.13
C CYS A 670 39.15 -12.61 21.36
N GLY A 671 38.86 -11.32 21.64
CA GLY A 671 39.49 -10.18 20.98
C GLY A 671 39.07 -9.94 19.52
N SER A 672 38.20 -10.78 18.95
CA SER A 672 37.69 -10.60 17.59
C SER A 672 36.76 -9.39 17.50
N TYR A 673 36.57 -8.85 16.29
CA TYR A 673 35.61 -7.76 16.08
C TYR A 673 34.17 -8.27 16.33
N MET A 674 33.30 -7.34 16.68
CA MET A 674 31.90 -7.62 16.91
C MET A 674 31.04 -6.95 15.84
N VAL A 675 29.83 -7.44 15.66
CA VAL A 675 28.84 -6.93 14.71
C VAL A 675 27.51 -6.66 15.39
N GLU A 676 26.85 -5.58 15.00
CA GLU A 676 25.52 -5.24 15.48
C GLU A 676 24.47 -6.19 14.90
N LYS A 677 23.61 -6.71 15.75
CA LYS A 677 22.39 -7.42 15.38
C LYS A 677 21.20 -6.83 16.10
N ARG A 678 20.11 -6.69 15.36
CA ARG A 678 18.82 -6.21 15.89
C ARG A 678 17.81 -7.35 15.92
N GLY A 679 17.17 -7.52 17.05
CA GLY A 679 16.11 -8.49 17.28
C GLY A 679 14.75 -8.01 16.73
N ARG A 680 13.76 -8.92 16.77
CA ARG A 680 12.40 -8.61 16.24
C ARG A 680 11.63 -7.60 17.10
N LYS A 681 12.01 -7.39 18.36
CA LYS A 681 11.37 -6.46 19.29
C LYS A 681 12.17 -5.17 19.52
N GLY A 682 13.15 -4.88 18.64
CA GLY A 682 14.00 -3.68 18.77
C GLY A 682 15.22 -3.86 19.68
N GLU A 683 15.42 -5.06 20.25
CA GLU A 683 16.60 -5.37 21.04
C GLU A 683 17.85 -5.26 20.17
N VAL A 684 18.88 -4.58 20.64
CA VAL A 684 20.17 -4.45 19.96
C VAL A 684 21.23 -5.19 20.76
N TRP A 685 21.99 -6.06 20.10
CA TRP A 685 23.14 -6.70 20.72
C TRP A 685 24.34 -6.75 19.79
N HIS A 686 25.52 -6.69 20.36
CA HIS A 686 26.77 -6.92 19.66
C HIS A 686 27.15 -8.40 19.73
N LEU A 687 27.30 -9.03 18.58
CA LEU A 687 27.65 -10.45 18.45
C LEU A 687 29.08 -10.57 17.99
N CYS A 688 29.86 -11.46 18.61
CA CYS A 688 31.21 -11.77 18.18
C CYS A 688 31.19 -12.37 16.76
N ALA A 689 32.01 -11.85 15.85
CA ALA A 689 32.12 -12.32 14.48
C ALA A 689 32.89 -13.66 14.35
N ASN A 690 33.52 -14.12 15.41
CA ASN A 690 34.16 -15.42 15.44
C ASN A 690 33.12 -16.52 15.68
N GLU A 691 32.93 -17.37 14.68
CA GLU A 691 31.91 -18.44 14.66
C GLU A 691 32.04 -19.45 15.79
N THR A 692 33.21 -19.54 16.40
CA THR A 692 33.45 -20.48 17.53
C THR A 692 33.23 -19.86 18.91
N CYS A 693 33.15 -18.51 18.98
CA CYS A 693 33.07 -17.79 20.26
C CYS A 693 31.64 -17.58 20.75
N HIS A 694 30.70 -17.27 19.86
CA HIS A 694 29.29 -17.00 20.13
C HIS A 694 28.98 -15.98 21.24
N HIS A 695 29.98 -15.21 21.71
CA HIS A 695 29.78 -14.21 22.76
C HIS A 695 28.92 -13.07 22.26
N ARG A 696 27.94 -12.64 23.08
CA ARG A 696 27.07 -11.52 22.79
C ARG A 696 26.99 -10.55 23.96
N ILE A 697 26.87 -9.28 23.66
CA ILE A 697 26.67 -8.21 24.64
C ILE A 697 25.34 -7.53 24.29
N GLU A 698 24.44 -7.41 25.24
CA GLU A 698 23.20 -6.67 25.09
C GLU A 698 23.50 -5.19 25.25
N VAL A 699 23.07 -4.37 24.30
CA VAL A 699 23.31 -2.93 24.29
C VAL A 699 21.96 -2.23 24.52
N GLN A 700 21.88 -1.40 25.56
CA GLN A 700 20.71 -0.51 25.70
C GLN A 700 20.74 0.48 24.53
N ALA A 701 19.66 0.50 23.74
CA ALA A 701 19.51 1.50 22.69
C ALA A 701 19.57 2.91 23.33
N SER A 702 20.51 3.75 22.87
CA SER A 702 20.50 5.16 23.21
C SER A 702 19.22 5.81 22.66
N GLU A 703 18.61 6.72 23.40
CA GLU A 703 17.34 7.37 23.00
C GLU A 703 17.45 8.11 21.65
N GLU A 704 18.65 8.47 21.20
CA GLU A 704 18.91 9.09 19.89
C GLU A 704 18.81 8.11 18.69
N GLU A 705 18.93 6.77 18.90
CA GLU A 705 18.83 5.76 17.84
C GLU A 705 17.46 5.04 17.77
N ALA A 706 16.57 5.29 18.71
CA ALA A 706 15.20 4.78 18.69
C ALA A 706 14.35 5.46 17.60
N ASP A 707 14.81 6.60 17.09
CA ASP A 707 14.20 7.38 16.00
C ASP A 707 14.81 7.10 14.61
N GLU A 708 15.81 6.21 14.48
CA GLU A 708 16.33 5.71 13.20
C GLU A 708 15.70 4.37 12.79
#